data_d512f1c950544b0f06d1c2d8d7a4d4ba
#
_entry.id   d512f1c950544b0f06d1c2d8d7a4d4ba
#
_cell.length_a   1.000
_cell.length_b   1.000
_cell.length_c   1.000
_cell.angle_alpha   90.00
_cell.angle_beta   90.00
_cell.angle_gamma   90.00
#
_symmetry.space_group_name_H-M   'P 1'
#
loop_
_entity.id
_entity.type
_entity.pdbx_description
1 polymer ?
#
loop_
_entity_poly.entity_id
_entity_poly.type
_entity_poly.pdbx_seq_one_letter_code
_entity_poly.pdbx_strand_id
1 'polypeptide(L)'
;MRNFCVPAVFSSLLLLCSICFAQENPSAPQPTPTSRPRIGVALEGGGALGLAHIGVLKWFEEHHIPVDYIAGTSMGGLVGGLYATGKSADDLKQVVQTADWGLLLRGGTPYQDLSFRRKEDARDVPNTIQIGLKNGLTLPPGLNTGEQINLLIDRETLPYSTIPSFNVLPIPFRCVSTELVSGKPYIFLDGSLSDALRATISIPGVFAPVRHGDEIFVDGGLVNNLPTDVVRNMGADVVIAIHLQTSKTAAKEIQSAFSVLGRSVELVIAETEIRGMAGADLIVRANVEDFDSTDYQKAELLIQRGYIAAAEKAQILKTYALNDADWAEYQRQKEARRLTSIGTPQFVRVEGVDSRDARHIENFLHPFVGKPVHTSDLDAYLTRLTGLGRYDSVTYSMVHELGQDGLLVRVREKSYAPPLMQPSFTVDGSEPDDVTFTLGSRFTFMDVAGERSEWRTDVQFGNTYGITSELYRPFLPFSRWFFAPNLSATQTTFLIYHKHDPLADYRQGQAASGFDLGYSFDRFSELRIGYSIGYLDYYLRLGTPTFTSSSGTVASLRARFVLDHTNDPVIPTKGYYIQSLFHFYNEYPGATQNFPSLQFNLNGFQPVSSKGSIFLSASGGTTFNFQHVGSPPPFFLGGPNQLSAYGLHELFGNQYFFARGGYLHKIFTLPPFVGKQVYLSGAGEFGKMYGDPFPIPKFSADVVGGFVAETSLGPVFIGGSLGDTGHQKWFFQLGRIF
;
A
#
# COMPACT_ATOMS: atom_id res chain seq x y z
N MET A 1 13.95 -66.72 37.39
CA MET A 1 14.15 -68.16 37.21
C MET A 1 14.81 -68.38 35.86
N ARG A 2 16.01 -68.90 35.95
CA ARG A 2 16.73 -69.86 35.08
C ARG A 2 16.84 -69.47 33.61
N ASN A 3 18.00 -69.22 33.18
CA ASN A 3 19.30 -69.92 33.05
C ASN A 3 19.62 -70.29 31.60
N PHE A 4 20.83 -69.89 31.19
CA PHE A 4 21.87 -70.64 30.48
C PHE A 4 21.59 -71.10 29.03
N CYS A 5 22.44 -71.03 28.05
CA CYS A 5 23.88 -71.29 27.94
C CYS A 5 24.45 -70.82 26.61
N VAL A 6 25.69 -70.44 26.65
CA VAL A 6 26.66 -70.41 25.52
C VAL A 6 27.12 -71.83 25.26
N PRO A 7 27.60 -72.25 24.03
CA PRO A 7 29.02 -72.19 23.82
C PRO A 7 29.54 -71.75 22.42
N ALA A 8 30.76 -71.29 22.48
CA ALA A 8 31.70 -71.12 21.39
C ALA A 8 32.08 -72.41 20.69
N VAL A 9 32.61 -72.35 19.45
CA VAL A 9 33.85 -73.04 19.01
C VAL A 9 34.20 -72.72 17.53
N PHE A 10 35.44 -72.21 17.34
CA PHE A 10 36.48 -72.41 16.31
C PHE A 10 36.33 -72.03 14.83
N SER A 11 37.15 -71.06 14.48
CA SER A 11 38.18 -71.00 13.45
C SER A 11 38.00 -71.66 12.09
N SER A 12 38.13 -70.86 11.03
CA SER A 12 39.09 -71.11 9.96
C SER A 12 39.32 -69.92 9.06
N LEU A 13 40.56 -69.60 8.89
CA LEU A 13 41.27 -68.70 8.02
C LEU A 13 40.91 -68.91 6.55
N LEU A 14 40.49 -67.84 5.84
CA LEU A 14 40.70 -67.74 4.40
C LEU A 14 40.91 -66.28 4.03
N LEU A 15 42.12 -65.92 3.71
CA LEU A 15 42.54 -64.70 3.05
C LEU A 15 41.93 -64.67 1.66
N LEU A 16 41.05 -63.67 1.41
CA LEU A 16 40.74 -63.21 0.04
C LEU A 16 41.00 -61.74 -0.02
N CYS A 17 42.04 -61.33 -0.72
CA CYS A 17 42.34 -59.94 -1.14
C CYS A 17 41.15 -59.44 -1.94
N SER A 18 40.37 -58.57 -1.34
CA SER A 18 39.45 -57.67 -2.09
C SER A 18 40.17 -56.35 -2.31
N ILE A 19 40.57 -56.12 -3.54
CA ILE A 19 41.05 -54.82 -4.03
C ILE A 19 39.85 -53.90 -3.98
N CYS A 20 39.74 -53.05 -2.95
CA CYS A 20 38.87 -51.89 -2.94
C CYS A 20 39.43 -50.87 -3.94
N PHE A 21 38.78 -50.77 -5.10
CA PHE A 21 38.87 -49.55 -5.88
C PHE A 21 38.26 -48.44 -5.03
N ALA A 22 39.10 -47.63 -4.43
CA ALA A 22 38.67 -46.33 -3.92
C ALA A 22 38.26 -45.49 -5.13
N GLN A 23 36.96 -45.32 -5.29
CA GLN A 23 36.44 -44.31 -6.18
C GLN A 23 36.79 -42.96 -5.54
N GLU A 24 37.82 -42.32 -6.07
CA GLU A 24 38.11 -40.93 -5.76
C GLU A 24 36.89 -40.10 -6.17
N ASN A 25 36.12 -39.65 -5.19
CA ASN A 25 35.23 -38.54 -5.41
C ASN A 25 36.06 -37.37 -5.96
N PRO A 26 35.65 -36.76 -7.09
CA PRO A 26 36.35 -35.55 -7.54
C PRO A 26 36.23 -34.54 -6.41
N SER A 27 37.32 -34.31 -5.71
CA SER A 27 37.44 -33.19 -4.77
C SER A 27 37.01 -31.94 -5.53
N ALA A 28 36.06 -31.21 -4.96
CA ALA A 28 35.70 -29.87 -5.45
C ALA A 28 37.03 -29.10 -5.67
N PRO A 29 37.17 -28.40 -6.80
CA PRO A 29 38.41 -27.68 -7.07
C PRO A 29 38.66 -26.74 -5.90
N GLN A 30 39.75 -27.01 -5.15
CA GLN A 30 40.20 -26.05 -4.15
C GLN A 30 40.53 -24.76 -4.90
N PRO A 31 40.07 -23.62 -4.42
CA PRO A 31 40.44 -22.36 -5.04
C PRO A 31 41.97 -22.25 -5.04
N THR A 32 42.54 -22.10 -6.21
CA THR A 32 43.96 -21.79 -6.39
C THR A 32 44.25 -20.56 -5.52
N PRO A 33 45.28 -20.56 -4.68
CA PRO A 33 45.56 -19.39 -3.85
C PRO A 33 45.86 -18.21 -4.77
N THR A 34 44.88 -17.29 -4.84
CA THR A 34 45.08 -16.02 -5.52
C THR A 34 46.20 -15.29 -4.76
N SER A 35 47.25 -14.89 -5.47
CA SER A 35 48.39 -14.17 -4.89
C SER A 35 48.05 -12.77 -4.34
N ARG A 36 46.75 -12.36 -4.43
CA ARG A 36 46.22 -11.08 -3.95
C ARG A 36 45.34 -11.26 -2.69
N PRO A 37 45.26 -10.24 -1.84
CA PRO A 37 44.31 -10.25 -0.73
C PRO A 37 42.84 -10.31 -1.23
N ARG A 38 42.03 -11.09 -0.54
CA ARG A 38 40.57 -11.14 -0.79
C ARG A 38 39.89 -9.97 -0.13
N ILE A 39 39.14 -9.21 -0.92
CA ILE A 39 38.49 -7.98 -0.50
C ILE A 39 37.07 -8.26 -0.12
N GLY A 40 36.72 -7.94 1.12
CA GLY A 40 35.36 -7.96 1.61
C GLY A 40 34.82 -6.57 1.83
N VAL A 41 33.55 -6.35 1.45
CA VAL A 41 32.86 -5.05 1.58
C VAL A 41 31.72 -5.16 2.57
N ALA A 42 31.75 -4.31 3.62
CA ALA A 42 30.68 -4.16 4.58
C ALA A 42 29.85 -2.90 4.25
N LEU A 43 28.54 -3.08 4.05
CA LEU A 43 27.62 -2.02 3.67
C LEU A 43 26.69 -1.68 4.84
N GLU A 44 26.73 -0.43 5.26
CA GLU A 44 25.96 0.10 6.38
C GLU A 44 24.48 0.23 6.06
N GLY A 45 23.61 0.09 7.07
CA GLY A 45 22.21 0.42 7.01
C GLY A 45 21.97 1.94 7.09
N GLY A 46 20.87 2.43 6.51
CA GLY A 46 20.58 3.88 6.58
C GLY A 46 19.39 4.33 5.72
N GLY A 47 18.47 3.44 5.37
CA GLY A 47 17.33 3.78 4.51
C GLY A 47 17.78 4.36 3.16
N ALA A 48 17.21 5.47 2.72
CA ALA A 48 17.57 6.11 1.45
C ALA A 48 19.07 6.47 1.36
N LEU A 49 19.70 6.80 2.49
CA LEU A 49 21.13 7.15 2.53
C LEU A 49 22.01 6.03 1.99
N GLY A 50 21.60 4.77 2.22
CA GLY A 50 22.30 3.58 1.70
C GLY A 50 22.35 3.47 0.18
N LEU A 51 21.60 4.28 -0.57
CA LEU A 51 21.74 4.38 -2.02
C LEU A 51 23.11 4.92 -2.44
N ALA A 52 23.85 5.58 -1.52
CA ALA A 52 25.25 5.97 -1.73
C ALA A 52 26.17 4.76 -1.98
N HIS A 53 25.86 3.58 -1.45
CA HIS A 53 26.61 2.37 -1.71
C HIS A 53 26.73 2.03 -3.19
N ILE A 54 25.67 2.31 -3.98
CA ILE A 54 25.67 2.10 -5.44
C ILE A 54 26.78 2.92 -6.10
N GLY A 55 26.97 4.17 -5.65
CA GLY A 55 28.02 5.04 -6.17
C GLY A 55 29.43 4.52 -5.86
N VAL A 56 29.65 3.98 -4.66
CA VAL A 56 30.94 3.37 -4.27
C VAL A 56 31.20 2.14 -5.12
N LEU A 57 30.20 1.25 -5.27
CA LEU A 57 30.32 0.04 -6.09
C LEU A 57 30.57 0.39 -7.56
N LYS A 58 29.95 1.45 -8.08
CA LYS A 58 30.20 1.94 -9.43
C LYS A 58 31.65 2.38 -9.60
N TRP A 59 32.19 3.14 -8.64
CA TRP A 59 33.58 3.55 -8.65
C TRP A 59 34.51 2.35 -8.61
N PHE A 60 34.19 1.29 -7.84
CA PHE A 60 34.96 0.04 -7.78
C PHE A 60 34.98 -0.65 -9.14
N GLU A 61 33.83 -0.76 -9.82
CA GLU A 61 33.74 -1.36 -11.16
C GLU A 61 34.61 -0.59 -12.17
N GLU A 62 34.53 0.73 -12.20
CA GLU A 62 35.27 1.59 -13.12
C GLU A 62 36.79 1.59 -12.90
N HIS A 63 37.22 1.24 -11.68
CA HIS A 63 38.66 1.23 -11.30
C HIS A 63 39.18 -0.17 -11.02
N HIS A 64 38.49 -1.22 -11.48
CA HIS A 64 38.88 -2.62 -11.39
C HIS A 64 39.16 -3.11 -9.96
N ILE A 65 38.40 -2.61 -8.97
CA ILE A 65 38.50 -3.06 -7.57
C ILE A 65 37.61 -4.30 -7.42
N PRO A 66 38.18 -5.49 -7.17
CA PRO A 66 37.39 -6.69 -7.01
C PRO A 66 36.68 -6.71 -5.65
N VAL A 67 35.53 -7.33 -5.62
CA VAL A 67 34.72 -7.57 -4.40
C VAL A 67 34.53 -9.07 -4.26
N ASP A 68 35.26 -9.70 -3.31
CA ASP A 68 35.23 -11.14 -3.12
C ASP A 68 34.15 -11.59 -2.13
N TYR A 69 33.77 -10.72 -1.20
CA TYR A 69 32.69 -10.95 -0.21
C TYR A 69 31.91 -9.67 0.05
N ILE A 70 30.62 -9.82 0.29
CA ILE A 70 29.75 -8.71 0.71
C ILE A 70 28.95 -9.13 1.94
N ALA A 71 28.89 -8.24 2.92
CA ALA A 71 27.85 -8.27 3.95
C ALA A 71 27.22 -6.89 4.09
N GLY A 72 25.92 -6.87 4.40
CA GLY A 72 25.20 -5.62 4.57
C GLY A 72 24.05 -5.74 5.56
N THR A 73 23.63 -4.59 6.06
CA THR A 73 22.49 -4.44 6.95
C THR A 73 21.49 -3.46 6.35
N SER A 74 20.18 -3.71 6.50
CA SER A 74 19.12 -2.81 6.02
C SER A 74 19.31 -2.49 4.52
N MET A 75 19.32 -1.21 4.13
CA MET A 75 19.57 -0.82 2.73
C MET A 75 20.93 -1.33 2.22
N GLY A 76 21.96 -1.37 3.07
CA GLY A 76 23.23 -1.98 2.70
C GLY A 76 23.10 -3.47 2.40
N GLY A 77 22.23 -4.19 3.12
CA GLY A 77 21.87 -5.57 2.83
C GLY A 77 21.13 -5.72 1.49
N LEU A 78 20.18 -4.86 1.22
CA LEU A 78 19.42 -4.86 -0.05
C LEU A 78 20.32 -4.55 -1.25
N VAL A 79 21.08 -3.47 -1.20
CA VAL A 79 22.01 -3.08 -2.28
C VAL A 79 23.09 -4.17 -2.47
N GLY A 80 23.69 -4.64 -1.36
CA GLY A 80 24.73 -5.66 -1.39
C GLY A 80 24.23 -7.01 -1.90
N GLY A 81 23.03 -7.42 -1.50
CA GLY A 81 22.41 -8.66 -1.94
C GLY A 81 22.07 -8.65 -3.43
N LEU A 82 21.48 -7.57 -3.91
CA LEU A 82 21.20 -7.40 -5.34
C LEU A 82 22.50 -7.31 -6.16
N TYR A 83 23.54 -6.64 -5.68
CA TYR A 83 24.85 -6.62 -6.31
C TYR A 83 25.50 -8.00 -6.33
N ALA A 84 25.33 -8.77 -5.27
CA ALA A 84 25.85 -10.13 -5.15
C ALA A 84 25.23 -11.11 -6.15
N THR A 85 24.03 -10.83 -6.68
CA THR A 85 23.40 -11.58 -7.78
C THR A 85 24.08 -11.37 -9.14
N GLY A 86 25.12 -10.54 -9.21
CA GLY A 86 25.84 -10.24 -10.46
C GLY A 86 25.33 -9.02 -11.21
N LYS A 87 24.34 -8.30 -10.67
CA LYS A 87 23.93 -6.99 -11.21
C LYS A 87 25.08 -6.01 -11.13
N SER A 88 25.20 -5.12 -12.13
CA SER A 88 26.13 -4.00 -12.08
C SER A 88 25.59 -2.86 -11.22
N ALA A 89 26.44 -1.92 -10.88
CA ALA A 89 26.03 -0.70 -10.19
C ALA A 89 25.01 0.12 -11.03
N ASP A 90 25.12 0.10 -12.36
CA ASP A 90 24.17 0.75 -13.25
C ASP A 90 22.82 0.00 -13.31
N ASP A 91 22.80 -1.35 -13.25
CA ASP A 91 21.56 -2.12 -13.10
C ASP A 91 20.85 -1.75 -11.79
N LEU A 92 21.60 -1.64 -10.67
CA LEU A 92 21.04 -1.22 -9.38
C LEU A 92 20.47 0.20 -9.43
N LYS A 93 21.18 1.13 -10.08
CA LYS A 93 20.71 2.49 -10.30
C LYS A 93 19.38 2.47 -11.09
N GLN A 94 19.25 1.65 -12.09
CA GLN A 94 18.02 1.50 -12.88
C GLN A 94 16.87 0.98 -12.00
N VAL A 95 17.10 -0.06 -11.19
CA VAL A 95 16.09 -0.60 -10.24
C VAL A 95 15.60 0.52 -9.31
N VAL A 96 16.51 1.30 -8.75
CA VAL A 96 16.18 2.39 -7.82
C VAL A 96 15.41 3.53 -8.51
N GLN A 97 15.77 3.88 -9.75
CA GLN A 97 15.13 4.96 -10.50
C GLN A 97 13.74 4.59 -11.03
N THR A 98 13.49 3.31 -11.30
CA THR A 98 12.19 2.82 -11.79
C THR A 98 11.22 2.47 -10.67
N ALA A 99 11.71 2.32 -9.44
CA ALA A 99 10.90 2.00 -8.28
C ALA A 99 10.00 3.16 -7.86
N ASP A 100 8.71 2.91 -7.64
CA ASP A 100 7.81 3.87 -7.00
C ASP A 100 7.99 3.83 -5.47
N TRP A 101 9.01 4.54 -4.99
CA TRP A 101 9.32 4.61 -3.56
C TRP A 101 8.16 5.13 -2.71
N GLY A 102 7.33 6.00 -3.28
CA GLY A 102 6.13 6.46 -2.61
C GLY A 102 5.15 5.32 -2.30
N LEU A 103 4.95 4.40 -3.25
CA LEU A 103 4.12 3.22 -3.07
C LEU A 103 4.81 2.17 -2.17
N LEU A 104 6.09 1.90 -2.39
CA LEU A 104 6.86 0.91 -1.61
C LEU A 104 6.86 1.23 -0.11
N LEU A 105 7.03 2.51 0.24
CA LEU A 105 7.11 2.95 1.65
C LEU A 105 5.75 3.09 2.32
N ARG A 106 4.71 3.52 1.60
CA ARG A 106 3.35 3.56 2.15
C ARG A 106 2.74 2.17 2.28
N GLY A 107 3.11 1.27 1.38
CA GLY A 107 2.55 -0.07 1.31
C GLY A 107 1.11 -0.11 0.81
N GLY A 108 0.54 -1.31 0.90
CA GLY A 108 -0.82 -1.57 0.45
C GLY A 108 -0.94 -1.72 -1.07
N THR A 109 -2.11 -2.14 -1.50
CA THR A 109 -2.43 -2.31 -2.91
C THR A 109 -2.79 -0.97 -3.52
N PRO A 110 -2.26 -0.61 -4.71
CA PRO A 110 -2.68 0.60 -5.44
C PRO A 110 -4.20 0.63 -5.62
N TYR A 111 -4.81 1.82 -5.48
CA TYR A 111 -6.26 1.95 -5.56
C TYR A 111 -6.86 1.35 -6.84
N GLN A 112 -6.18 1.51 -7.98
CA GLN A 112 -6.61 0.95 -9.26
C GLN A 112 -6.69 -0.58 -9.27
N ASP A 113 -5.90 -1.24 -8.42
CA ASP A 113 -5.81 -2.70 -8.32
C ASP A 113 -6.72 -3.29 -7.24
N LEU A 114 -7.32 -2.45 -6.41
CA LEU A 114 -8.33 -2.87 -5.45
C LEU A 114 -9.56 -3.49 -6.14
N SER A 115 -10.17 -4.48 -5.50
CA SER A 115 -11.49 -4.95 -5.89
C SER A 115 -12.53 -3.83 -5.79
N PHE A 116 -13.62 -3.93 -6.55
CA PHE A 116 -14.67 -2.90 -6.54
C PHE A 116 -15.16 -2.60 -5.11
N ARG A 117 -15.37 -3.62 -4.28
CA ARG A 117 -15.79 -3.44 -2.89
C ARG A 117 -14.76 -2.70 -2.04
N ARG A 118 -13.46 -2.98 -2.21
CA ARG A 118 -12.40 -2.24 -1.50
C ARG A 118 -12.30 -0.79 -1.97
N LYS A 119 -12.60 -0.52 -3.24
CA LYS A 119 -12.72 0.84 -3.76
C LYS A 119 -13.88 1.59 -3.11
N GLU A 120 -15.04 0.94 -2.96
CA GLU A 120 -16.16 1.52 -2.21
C GLU A 120 -15.76 1.84 -0.77
N ASP A 121 -15.12 0.88 -0.05
CA ASP A 121 -14.66 1.11 1.31
C ASP A 121 -13.74 2.32 1.41
N ALA A 122 -12.78 2.44 0.51
CA ALA A 122 -11.80 3.53 0.52
C ALA A 122 -12.44 4.90 0.21
N ARG A 123 -13.54 4.95 -0.54
CA ARG A 123 -14.30 6.19 -0.78
C ARG A 123 -15.22 6.53 0.38
N ASP A 124 -15.89 5.53 0.95
CA ASP A 124 -16.86 5.75 2.02
C ASP A 124 -16.15 6.07 3.35
N VAL A 125 -15.01 5.43 3.60
CA VAL A 125 -14.19 5.60 4.79
C VAL A 125 -12.77 5.99 4.36
N PRO A 126 -12.55 7.26 3.99
CA PRO A 126 -11.33 7.72 3.33
C PRO A 126 -10.15 7.92 4.29
N ASN A 127 -9.86 6.95 5.12
CA ASN A 127 -8.68 6.90 6.00
C ASN A 127 -7.95 5.56 5.85
N THR A 128 -6.74 5.48 6.40
CA THR A 128 -5.88 4.30 6.29
C THR A 128 -5.89 3.41 7.54
N ILE A 129 -6.66 3.79 8.56
CA ILE A 129 -6.66 3.11 9.87
C ILE A 129 -7.53 1.85 9.79
N GLN A 130 -6.91 0.69 10.02
CA GLN A 130 -7.60 -0.58 10.15
C GLN A 130 -7.25 -1.21 11.49
N ILE A 131 -8.25 -1.67 12.22
CA ILE A 131 -8.11 -2.31 13.53
C ILE A 131 -8.70 -3.71 13.41
N GLY A 132 -7.94 -4.71 13.81
CA GLY A 132 -8.43 -6.09 13.87
C GLY A 132 -9.18 -6.35 15.16
N LEU A 133 -10.17 -7.24 15.09
CA LEU A 133 -11.00 -7.64 16.23
C LEU A 133 -10.91 -9.15 16.53
N LYS A 134 -10.06 -9.88 15.80
CA LYS A 134 -9.94 -11.34 15.93
C LYS A 134 -9.50 -11.77 17.34
N ASN A 135 -8.56 -11.02 17.95
CA ASN A 135 -8.00 -11.31 19.27
C ASN A 135 -8.13 -10.09 20.20
N GLY A 136 -9.29 -9.41 20.17
CA GLY A 136 -9.49 -8.11 20.77
C GLY A 136 -9.04 -6.98 19.85
N LEU A 137 -8.99 -5.74 20.36
CA LEU A 137 -8.53 -4.57 19.58
C LEU A 137 -7.04 -4.71 19.29
N THR A 138 -6.71 -5.02 18.06
CA THR A 138 -5.33 -5.29 17.63
C THR A 138 -4.98 -4.41 16.43
N LEU A 139 -3.91 -3.63 16.54
CA LEU A 139 -3.36 -2.89 15.42
C LEU A 139 -2.53 -3.82 14.52
N PRO A 140 -2.39 -3.51 13.22
CA PRO A 140 -1.44 -4.18 12.36
C PRO A 140 -0.03 -4.16 12.96
N PRO A 141 0.80 -5.20 12.73
CA PRO A 141 2.14 -5.31 13.33
C PRO A 141 3.16 -4.32 12.76
N GLY A 142 2.77 -3.50 11.79
CA GLY A 142 3.54 -2.42 11.19
C GLY A 142 2.62 -1.51 10.39
N LEU A 143 3.06 -0.28 10.14
CA LEU A 143 2.31 0.68 9.33
C LEU A 143 2.22 0.23 7.86
N ASN A 144 3.21 -0.56 7.42
CA ASN A 144 3.31 -1.12 6.07
C ASN A 144 3.53 -2.63 6.17
N THR A 145 2.70 -3.43 5.50
CA THR A 145 2.85 -4.89 5.44
C THR A 145 4.10 -5.32 4.67
N GLY A 146 4.66 -4.43 3.87
CA GLY A 146 5.82 -4.68 3.00
C GLY A 146 5.46 -5.37 1.68
N GLU A 147 4.19 -5.48 1.32
CA GLU A 147 3.74 -6.21 0.13
C GLU A 147 4.44 -5.74 -1.15
N GLN A 148 4.44 -4.44 -1.42
CA GLN A 148 5.00 -3.90 -2.65
C GLN A 148 6.52 -4.07 -2.73
N ILE A 149 7.21 -3.96 -1.60
CA ILE A 149 8.64 -4.19 -1.55
C ILE A 149 9.00 -5.69 -1.63
N ASN A 150 8.12 -6.58 -1.13
CA ASN A 150 8.28 -8.02 -1.33
C ASN A 150 8.25 -8.35 -2.83
N LEU A 151 7.25 -7.87 -3.58
CA LEU A 151 7.16 -8.10 -5.03
C LEU A 151 8.40 -7.58 -5.78
N LEU A 152 8.93 -6.41 -5.39
CA LEU A 152 10.17 -5.90 -5.95
C LEU A 152 11.34 -6.85 -5.69
N ILE A 153 11.54 -7.28 -4.43
CA ILE A 153 12.63 -8.17 -4.05
C ILE A 153 12.47 -9.54 -4.69
N ASP A 154 11.26 -10.12 -4.68
CA ASP A 154 10.97 -11.42 -5.29
C ASP A 154 11.31 -11.39 -6.79
N ARG A 155 10.87 -10.34 -7.50
CA ARG A 155 11.20 -10.15 -8.91
C ARG A 155 12.70 -10.09 -9.18
N GLU A 156 13.43 -9.30 -8.40
CA GLU A 156 14.87 -9.09 -8.59
C GLU A 156 15.71 -10.30 -8.20
N THR A 157 15.19 -11.19 -7.36
CA THR A 157 15.90 -12.37 -6.85
C THR A 157 15.36 -13.71 -7.39
N LEU A 158 14.30 -13.69 -8.20
CA LEU A 158 13.60 -14.89 -8.69
C LEU A 158 14.52 -15.96 -9.32
N PRO A 159 15.53 -15.63 -10.12
CA PRO A 159 16.46 -16.63 -10.66
C PRO A 159 17.26 -17.40 -9.59
N TYR A 160 17.34 -16.86 -8.37
CA TYR A 160 18.09 -17.40 -7.24
C TYR A 160 17.20 -18.10 -6.20
N SER A 161 15.94 -18.40 -6.52
CA SER A 161 14.97 -18.99 -5.57
C SER A 161 15.39 -20.35 -5.04
N THR A 162 16.17 -21.13 -5.80
CA THR A 162 16.50 -22.54 -5.49
C THR A 162 17.97 -22.75 -5.14
N ILE A 163 18.72 -21.69 -4.85
CA ILE A 163 20.13 -21.82 -4.48
C ILE A 163 20.30 -22.46 -3.10
N PRO A 164 21.30 -23.36 -2.93
CA PRO A 164 21.51 -24.05 -1.66
C PRO A 164 22.15 -23.17 -0.58
N SER A 165 22.83 -22.11 -0.96
CA SER A 165 23.53 -21.18 -0.06
C SER A 165 23.90 -19.90 -0.80
N PHE A 166 24.00 -18.79 -0.08
CA PHE A 166 24.44 -17.50 -0.64
C PHE A 166 25.96 -17.48 -0.99
N ASN A 167 26.67 -18.55 -0.69
CA ASN A 167 28.06 -18.73 -1.16
C ASN A 167 28.16 -19.02 -2.67
N VAL A 168 27.07 -19.51 -3.29
CA VAL A 168 27.06 -19.83 -4.73
C VAL A 168 26.67 -18.63 -5.60
N LEU A 169 26.26 -17.53 -4.99
CA LEU A 169 26.04 -16.28 -5.71
C LEU A 169 27.30 -15.84 -6.46
N PRO A 170 27.19 -15.05 -7.51
CA PRO A 170 28.33 -14.41 -8.20
C PRO A 170 29.34 -13.80 -7.24
N ILE A 171 28.90 -13.14 -6.18
CA ILE A 171 29.69 -12.73 -5.03
C ILE A 171 29.07 -13.34 -3.77
N PRO A 172 29.80 -14.13 -2.97
CA PRO A 172 29.34 -14.65 -1.69
C PRO A 172 28.79 -13.54 -0.78
N PHE A 173 27.59 -13.76 -0.23
CA PHE A 173 26.83 -12.73 0.44
C PHE A 173 26.33 -13.15 1.83
N ARG A 174 26.22 -12.17 2.72
CA ARG A 174 25.52 -12.27 4.00
C ARG A 174 24.70 -11.00 4.24
N CYS A 175 23.55 -11.14 4.88
CA CYS A 175 22.88 -9.99 5.47
C CYS A 175 22.50 -10.24 6.92
N VAL A 176 22.43 -9.15 7.67
CA VAL A 176 22.15 -9.19 9.09
C VAL A 176 20.74 -8.74 9.36
N SER A 177 20.02 -9.49 10.20
CA SER A 177 18.78 -9.07 10.83
C SER A 177 18.88 -9.22 12.34
N THR A 178 17.94 -8.61 13.05
CA THR A 178 17.78 -8.81 14.49
C THR A 178 16.70 -9.86 14.70
N GLU A 179 17.02 -10.97 15.37
CA GLU A 179 16.00 -11.88 15.86
C GLU A 179 15.39 -11.27 17.14
N LEU A 180 14.11 -10.90 17.04
CA LEU A 180 13.47 -9.99 18.01
C LEU A 180 13.20 -10.65 19.37
N VAL A 181 13.02 -11.98 19.42
CA VAL A 181 12.72 -12.71 20.66
C VAL A 181 13.97 -12.84 21.51
N SER A 182 15.11 -13.19 20.89
CA SER A 182 16.39 -13.33 21.61
C SER A 182 17.18 -12.02 21.71
N GLY A 183 16.88 -11.02 20.89
CA GLY A 183 17.64 -9.77 20.76
C GLY A 183 19.02 -9.94 20.14
N LYS A 184 19.29 -11.06 19.45
CA LYS A 184 20.60 -11.39 18.86
C LYS A 184 20.65 -11.09 17.37
N PRO A 185 21.86 -10.84 16.82
CA PRO A 185 22.03 -10.79 15.37
C PRO A 185 21.78 -12.17 14.76
N TYR A 186 21.03 -12.19 13.66
CA TYR A 186 20.85 -13.35 12.80
C TYR A 186 21.50 -13.07 11.45
N ILE A 187 22.43 -13.92 11.07
CA ILE A 187 23.19 -13.77 9.82
C ILE A 187 22.64 -14.76 8.82
N PHE A 188 21.94 -14.26 7.81
CA PHE A 188 21.45 -15.09 6.72
C PHE A 188 22.60 -15.52 5.82
N LEU A 189 22.73 -16.82 5.61
CA LEU A 189 23.77 -17.46 4.80
C LEU A 189 23.23 -18.44 3.76
N ASP A 190 21.96 -18.83 3.89
CA ASP A 190 21.24 -19.75 3.02
C ASP A 190 19.73 -19.51 3.11
N GLY A 191 18.93 -20.37 2.49
CA GLY A 191 17.47 -20.24 2.44
C GLY A 191 17.01 -19.30 1.32
N SER A 192 15.88 -18.64 1.53
CA SER A 192 15.31 -17.67 0.58
C SER A 192 16.08 -16.37 0.61
N LEU A 193 16.71 -16.01 -0.51
CA LEU A 193 17.42 -14.72 -0.64
C LEU A 193 16.41 -13.56 -0.50
N SER A 194 15.20 -13.70 -1.07
CA SER A 194 14.14 -12.71 -0.94
C SER A 194 13.75 -12.47 0.52
N ASP A 195 13.49 -13.54 1.29
CA ASP A 195 13.13 -13.43 2.71
C ASP A 195 14.26 -12.80 3.54
N ALA A 196 15.51 -13.15 3.25
CA ALA A 196 16.69 -12.58 3.91
C ALA A 196 16.81 -11.07 3.66
N LEU A 197 16.65 -10.63 2.40
CA LEU A 197 16.67 -9.21 2.04
C LEU A 197 15.48 -8.48 2.63
N ARG A 198 14.32 -9.12 2.68
CA ARG A 198 13.14 -8.53 3.31
C ARG A 198 13.29 -8.39 4.82
N ALA A 199 13.87 -9.38 5.48
CA ALA A 199 14.12 -9.36 6.92
C ALA A 199 15.06 -8.22 7.32
N THR A 200 16.19 -8.08 6.61
CA THR A 200 17.19 -7.05 6.93
C THR A 200 16.69 -5.61 6.81
N ILE A 201 15.67 -5.35 5.97
CA ILE A 201 15.05 -4.02 5.80
C ILE A 201 13.76 -3.82 6.62
N SER A 202 13.42 -4.75 7.52
CA SER A 202 12.18 -4.68 8.33
C SER A 202 12.31 -3.70 9.49
N ILE A 203 12.36 -2.40 9.19
CA ILE A 203 12.47 -1.33 10.19
C ILE A 203 11.30 -1.40 11.18
N PRO A 204 11.57 -1.57 12.49
CA PRO A 204 10.52 -1.66 13.51
C PRO A 204 9.56 -0.47 13.48
N GLY A 205 8.25 -0.74 13.57
CA GLY A 205 7.21 0.28 13.50
C GLY A 205 6.86 0.75 12.09
N VAL A 206 7.77 0.67 11.13
CA VAL A 206 7.52 1.00 9.72
C VAL A 206 7.02 -0.23 8.97
N PHE A 207 7.83 -1.28 8.90
CA PHE A 207 7.47 -2.51 8.22
C PHE A 207 7.06 -3.62 9.20
N ALA A 208 6.11 -4.44 8.75
CA ALA A 208 5.79 -5.67 9.47
C ALA A 208 7.02 -6.59 9.54
N PRO A 209 7.29 -7.24 10.70
CA PRO A 209 8.37 -8.19 10.85
C PRO A 209 8.23 -9.40 9.92
N VAL A 210 9.35 -9.98 9.51
CA VAL A 210 9.38 -11.28 8.84
C VAL A 210 9.33 -12.39 9.89
N ARG A 211 8.53 -13.44 9.64
CA ARG A 211 8.35 -14.56 10.57
C ARG A 211 8.69 -15.88 9.90
N HIS A 212 9.53 -16.69 10.56
CA HIS A 212 9.81 -18.08 10.21
C HIS A 212 9.56 -18.95 11.43
N GLY A 213 8.42 -19.64 11.45
CA GLY A 213 8.01 -20.38 12.65
C GLY A 213 7.86 -19.44 13.86
N ASP A 214 8.61 -19.72 14.92
CA ASP A 214 8.61 -18.91 16.15
C ASP A 214 9.62 -17.75 16.12
N GLU A 215 10.49 -17.69 15.12
CA GLU A 215 11.48 -16.62 14.95
C GLU A 215 10.84 -15.39 14.30
N ILE A 216 11.22 -14.21 14.80
CA ILE A 216 10.71 -12.92 14.36
C ILE A 216 11.87 -12.02 14.00
N PHE A 217 11.98 -11.67 12.73
CA PHE A 217 13.09 -10.86 12.21
C PHE A 217 12.68 -9.43 11.95
N VAL A 218 13.52 -8.52 12.42
CA VAL A 218 13.45 -7.09 12.12
C VAL A 218 14.81 -6.61 11.62
N ASP A 219 14.87 -5.32 11.22
CA ASP A 219 16.09 -4.70 10.68
C ASP A 219 17.31 -4.97 11.58
N GLY A 220 18.43 -5.33 10.93
CA GLY A 220 19.66 -5.68 11.61
C GLY A 220 20.40 -4.51 12.27
N GLY A 221 20.04 -3.27 11.93
CA GLY A 221 20.68 -2.07 12.45
C GLY A 221 20.67 -1.96 13.99
N LEU A 222 19.66 -2.55 14.64
CA LEU A 222 19.60 -2.58 16.10
C LEU A 222 20.77 -3.32 16.76
N VAL A 223 21.36 -4.29 16.09
CA VAL A 223 22.41 -5.16 16.68
C VAL A 223 23.74 -5.10 15.95
N ASN A 224 23.75 -4.86 14.64
CA ASN A 224 24.98 -4.77 13.83
C ASN A 224 24.70 -3.98 12.53
N ASN A 225 24.81 -2.65 12.58
CA ASN A 225 24.49 -1.79 11.44
C ASN A 225 25.58 -1.77 10.36
N LEU A 226 26.83 -2.00 10.73
CA LEU A 226 28.00 -2.05 9.81
C LEU A 226 28.74 -3.36 10.00
N PRO A 227 28.40 -4.46 9.26
CA PRO A 227 28.76 -5.83 9.59
C PRO A 227 30.17 -6.22 9.12
N THR A 228 31.21 -5.50 9.57
CA THR A 228 32.63 -5.77 9.24
C THR A 228 33.15 -7.10 9.81
N ASP A 229 32.65 -7.47 10.98
CA ASP A 229 32.93 -8.75 11.62
C ASP A 229 32.38 -9.93 10.78
N VAL A 230 31.21 -9.77 10.20
CA VAL A 230 30.60 -10.77 9.32
C VAL A 230 31.44 -10.97 8.07
N VAL A 231 31.86 -9.88 7.42
CA VAL A 231 32.73 -9.92 6.25
C VAL A 231 34.08 -10.57 6.59
N ARG A 232 34.67 -10.23 7.73
CA ARG A 232 35.91 -10.85 8.21
C ARG A 232 35.77 -12.37 8.39
N ASN A 233 34.65 -12.79 8.99
CA ASN A 233 34.32 -14.20 9.21
C ASN A 233 34.03 -14.96 7.91
N MET A 234 33.65 -14.29 6.82
CA MET A 234 33.56 -14.90 5.49
C MET A 234 34.96 -15.24 4.90
N GLY A 235 36.01 -14.70 5.47
CA GLY A 235 37.39 -14.98 5.06
C GLY A 235 38.04 -13.85 4.26
N ALA A 236 37.56 -12.62 4.39
CA ALA A 236 38.20 -11.44 3.81
C ALA A 236 39.54 -11.15 4.46
N ASP A 237 40.57 -10.95 3.64
CA ASP A 237 41.90 -10.53 4.10
C ASP A 237 41.95 -9.02 4.35
N VAL A 238 41.15 -8.25 3.55
CA VAL A 238 40.96 -6.80 3.69
C VAL A 238 39.47 -6.52 3.78
N VAL A 239 39.03 -5.80 4.80
CA VAL A 239 37.67 -5.37 5.01
C VAL A 239 37.53 -3.88 4.73
N ILE A 240 36.77 -3.54 3.69
CA ILE A 240 36.41 -2.17 3.33
C ILE A 240 35.00 -1.89 3.87
N ALA A 241 34.88 -0.99 4.84
CA ALA A 241 33.60 -0.53 5.36
C ALA A 241 33.11 0.71 4.60
N ILE A 242 31.87 0.68 4.13
CA ILE A 242 31.22 1.85 3.53
C ILE A 242 30.27 2.44 4.57
N HIS A 243 30.71 3.54 5.19
CA HIS A 243 30.03 4.24 6.26
C HIS A 243 29.29 5.47 5.73
N LEU A 244 28.06 5.68 6.21
CA LEU A 244 27.18 6.80 5.86
C LEU A 244 27.32 7.90 6.93
N GLN A 245 28.09 8.93 6.62
CA GLN A 245 28.30 10.03 7.56
C GLN A 245 27.05 10.92 7.60
N THR A 246 26.31 10.85 8.71
CA THR A 246 25.07 11.62 8.95
C THR A 246 25.30 12.83 9.85
N SER A 247 24.41 13.83 9.78
CA SER A 247 24.41 14.98 10.68
C SER A 247 24.00 14.57 12.11
N LYS A 248 24.43 15.36 13.09
CA LYS A 248 23.99 15.20 14.48
C LYS A 248 22.57 15.76 14.65
N THR A 249 21.68 14.97 15.21
CA THR A 249 20.33 15.41 15.57
C THR A 249 20.36 16.57 16.56
N ALA A 250 19.71 17.67 16.24
CA ALA A 250 19.65 18.84 17.10
C ALA A 250 18.59 18.66 18.21
N ALA A 251 18.86 19.17 19.42
CA ALA A 251 17.94 19.06 20.54
C ALA A 251 16.53 19.61 20.25
N LYS A 252 16.41 20.61 19.38
CA LYS A 252 15.13 21.18 18.94
C LYS A 252 14.24 20.20 18.13
N GLU A 253 14.80 19.11 17.62
CA GLU A 253 14.09 18.11 16.82
C GLU A 253 13.45 17.02 17.71
N ILE A 254 13.84 16.96 18.99
CA ILE A 254 13.36 15.96 19.97
C ILE A 254 12.26 16.60 20.83
N GLN A 255 11.04 16.70 20.28
CA GLN A 255 9.92 17.40 20.96
C GLN A 255 8.69 16.54 21.21
N SER A 256 8.68 15.28 20.76
CA SER A 256 7.55 14.36 20.92
C SER A 256 7.98 12.99 21.42
N ALA A 257 7.06 12.21 21.99
CA ALA A 257 7.35 10.84 22.39
C ALA A 257 7.86 9.99 21.21
N PHE A 258 7.37 10.23 19.99
CA PHE A 258 7.84 9.54 18.80
C PHE A 258 9.27 9.94 18.42
N SER A 259 9.62 11.24 18.50
CA SER A 259 10.99 11.68 18.22
C SER A 259 11.98 11.21 19.30
N VAL A 260 11.55 11.11 20.56
CA VAL A 260 12.36 10.50 21.64
C VAL A 260 12.62 9.02 21.36
N LEU A 261 11.58 8.25 21.00
CA LEU A 261 11.72 6.84 20.67
C LEU A 261 12.61 6.61 19.45
N GLY A 262 12.39 7.37 18.38
CA GLY A 262 13.22 7.33 17.17
C GLY A 262 14.69 7.61 17.50
N ARG A 263 14.96 8.67 18.28
CA ARG A 263 16.32 9.01 18.70
C ARG A 263 16.95 7.94 19.58
N SER A 264 16.19 7.27 20.43
CA SER A 264 16.69 6.16 21.25
C SER A 264 17.18 5.00 20.38
N VAL A 265 16.42 4.66 19.33
CA VAL A 265 16.81 3.64 18.34
C VAL A 265 18.08 4.07 17.59
N GLU A 266 18.15 5.33 17.12
CA GLU A 266 19.34 5.87 16.44
C GLU A 266 20.61 5.79 17.32
N LEU A 267 20.49 6.03 18.62
CA LEU A 267 21.63 5.93 19.54
C LEU A 267 22.14 4.49 19.68
N VAL A 268 21.22 3.50 19.68
CA VAL A 268 21.60 2.08 19.69
C VAL A 268 22.31 1.72 18.38
N ILE A 269 21.79 2.17 17.24
CA ILE A 269 22.40 1.95 15.92
C ILE A 269 23.81 2.56 15.87
N ALA A 270 23.98 3.81 16.32
CA ALA A 270 25.27 4.51 16.31
C ALA A 270 26.36 3.77 17.14
N GLU A 271 25.97 3.12 18.24
CA GLU A 271 26.92 2.30 19.01
C GLU A 271 27.40 1.08 18.20
N THR A 272 26.51 0.47 17.41
CA THR A 272 26.89 -0.67 16.55
C THR A 272 27.76 -0.24 15.38
N GLU A 273 27.58 0.98 14.86
CA GLU A 273 28.41 1.57 13.80
C GLU A 273 29.85 1.80 14.26
N ILE A 274 30.02 2.35 15.47
CA ILE A 274 31.37 2.55 16.06
C ILE A 274 32.13 1.22 16.14
N ARG A 275 31.46 0.15 16.57
CA ARG A 275 32.06 -1.20 16.62
C ARG A 275 32.40 -1.71 15.22
N GLY A 276 31.50 -1.53 14.26
CA GLY A 276 31.73 -1.91 12.86
C GLY A 276 32.91 -1.17 12.24
N MET A 277 33.01 0.14 12.45
CA MET A 277 34.16 0.92 11.96
C MET A 277 35.48 0.45 12.54
N ALA A 278 35.56 0.02 13.80
CA ALA A 278 36.75 -0.49 14.43
C ALA A 278 37.25 -1.83 13.82
N GLY A 279 36.34 -2.59 13.18
CA GLY A 279 36.66 -3.86 12.52
C GLY A 279 37.14 -3.74 11.07
N ALA A 280 37.16 -2.54 10.50
CA ALA A 280 37.54 -2.28 9.12
C ALA A 280 39.03 -1.95 8.95
N ASP A 281 39.63 -2.43 7.86
CA ASP A 281 40.98 -2.02 7.45
C ASP A 281 40.95 -0.67 6.70
N LEU A 282 39.86 -0.39 5.97
CA LEU A 282 39.64 0.85 5.27
C LEU A 282 38.18 1.30 5.43
N ILE A 283 37.98 2.56 5.72
CA ILE A 283 36.64 3.18 5.80
C ILE A 283 36.47 4.18 4.66
N VAL A 284 35.46 3.94 3.80
CA VAL A 284 34.96 4.91 2.82
C VAL A 284 33.77 5.62 3.45
N ARG A 285 33.91 6.92 3.68
CA ARG A 285 32.87 7.75 4.32
C ARG A 285 32.10 8.53 3.27
N ALA A 286 30.85 8.11 2.98
CA ALA A 286 29.95 8.88 2.15
C ALA A 286 29.33 10.00 3.00
N ASN A 287 29.63 11.25 2.67
CA ASN A 287 29.01 12.40 3.33
C ASN A 287 27.58 12.58 2.82
N VAL A 288 26.61 12.23 3.66
CA VAL A 288 25.17 12.33 3.39
C VAL A 288 24.44 13.18 4.42
N GLU A 289 25.15 14.10 5.08
CA GLU A 289 24.64 14.98 6.16
C GLU A 289 23.48 15.89 5.71
N ASP A 290 23.38 16.19 4.42
CA ASP A 290 22.34 17.04 3.83
C ASP A 290 21.05 16.27 3.44
N PHE A 291 20.97 14.98 3.79
CA PHE A 291 19.89 14.09 3.37
C PHE A 291 19.25 13.38 4.55
N ASP A 292 17.96 13.06 4.40
CA ASP A 292 17.21 12.23 5.34
C ASP A 292 17.13 10.76 4.87
N SER A 293 16.95 9.84 5.81
CA SER A 293 16.76 8.41 5.54
C SER A 293 15.51 8.08 4.69
N THR A 294 14.66 9.07 4.41
CA THR A 294 13.47 8.99 3.57
C THR A 294 13.63 9.65 2.20
N ASP A 295 14.79 10.21 1.88
CA ASP A 295 15.05 10.97 0.65
C ASP A 295 15.27 10.09 -0.61
N TYR A 296 14.48 9.05 -0.79
CA TYR A 296 14.58 8.15 -1.97
C TYR A 296 14.46 8.87 -3.30
N GLN A 297 13.76 10.00 -3.35
CA GLN A 297 13.62 10.81 -4.55
C GLN A 297 14.91 11.55 -4.95
N LYS A 298 15.88 11.63 -4.04
CA LYS A 298 17.19 12.20 -4.27
C LYS A 298 18.26 11.13 -4.57
N ALA A 299 17.84 9.95 -5.04
CA ALA A 299 18.71 8.80 -5.29
C ALA A 299 19.95 9.14 -6.12
N GLU A 300 19.80 9.93 -7.19
CA GLU A 300 20.91 10.32 -8.06
C GLU A 300 22.00 11.09 -7.29
N LEU A 301 21.59 12.02 -6.42
CA LEU A 301 22.52 12.78 -5.60
C LEU A 301 23.22 11.91 -4.56
N LEU A 302 22.48 11.00 -3.93
CA LEU A 302 23.03 10.05 -2.95
C LEU A 302 24.07 9.11 -3.62
N ILE A 303 23.75 8.56 -4.80
CA ILE A 303 24.69 7.76 -5.59
C ILE A 303 25.94 8.57 -5.91
N GLN A 304 25.80 9.82 -6.30
CA GLN A 304 26.94 10.70 -6.56
C GLN A 304 27.80 10.94 -5.31
N ARG A 305 27.20 11.10 -4.12
CA ARG A 305 27.94 11.22 -2.85
C ARG A 305 28.80 9.98 -2.56
N GLY A 306 28.25 8.78 -2.80
CA GLY A 306 29.00 7.54 -2.67
C GLY A 306 30.17 7.44 -3.64
N TYR A 307 29.95 7.80 -4.91
CA TYR A 307 31.02 7.84 -5.92
C TYR A 307 32.18 8.77 -5.52
N ILE A 308 31.86 9.98 -5.06
CA ILE A 308 32.85 10.96 -4.58
C ILE A 308 33.64 10.40 -3.38
N ALA A 309 32.94 9.75 -2.43
CA ALA A 309 33.58 9.18 -1.25
C ALA A 309 34.62 8.11 -1.60
N ALA A 310 34.33 7.27 -2.60
CA ALA A 310 35.31 6.30 -3.11
C ALA A 310 36.48 7.01 -3.82
N ALA A 311 36.20 8.02 -4.63
CA ALA A 311 37.22 8.80 -5.31
C ALA A 311 38.18 9.52 -4.34
N GLU A 312 37.70 10.00 -3.20
CA GLU A 312 38.54 10.58 -2.13
C GLU A 312 39.54 9.56 -1.55
N LYS A 313 39.23 8.27 -1.61
CA LYS A 313 40.10 7.19 -1.16
C LYS A 313 40.86 6.53 -2.31
N ALA A 314 40.83 7.10 -3.51
CA ALA A 314 41.44 6.51 -4.73
C ALA A 314 42.89 6.08 -4.55
N GLN A 315 43.71 6.83 -3.81
CA GLN A 315 45.14 6.51 -3.62
C GLN A 315 45.32 5.18 -2.92
N ILE A 316 44.48 4.86 -1.94
CA ILE A 316 44.55 3.58 -1.22
C ILE A 316 43.82 2.49 -2.00
N LEU A 317 42.56 2.79 -2.47
CA LEU A 317 41.76 1.81 -3.16
C LEU A 317 42.43 1.26 -4.42
N LYS A 318 43.12 2.08 -5.20
CA LYS A 318 43.84 1.66 -6.40
C LYS A 318 44.98 0.69 -6.13
N THR A 319 45.46 0.55 -4.89
CA THR A 319 46.47 -0.49 -4.54
C THR A 319 45.86 -1.89 -4.61
N TYR A 320 44.54 -2.00 -4.58
CA TYR A 320 43.79 -3.26 -4.72
C TYR A 320 43.29 -3.51 -6.13
N ALA A 321 43.51 -2.56 -7.05
CA ALA A 321 43.01 -2.66 -8.42
C ALA A 321 43.68 -3.82 -9.17
N LEU A 322 42.88 -4.56 -9.95
CA LEU A 322 43.36 -5.57 -10.87
C LEU A 322 43.81 -4.92 -12.18
N ASN A 323 44.81 -5.53 -12.84
CA ASN A 323 45.11 -5.19 -14.20
C ASN A 323 43.97 -5.66 -15.14
N ASP A 324 43.96 -5.22 -16.38
CA ASP A 324 42.88 -5.49 -17.34
C ASP A 324 42.64 -6.99 -17.58
N ALA A 325 43.68 -7.80 -17.60
CA ALA A 325 43.57 -9.23 -17.83
C ALA A 325 42.93 -9.94 -16.62
N ASP A 326 43.39 -9.62 -15.41
CA ASP A 326 42.88 -10.20 -14.17
C ASP A 326 41.43 -9.70 -13.91
N TRP A 327 41.13 -8.44 -14.25
CA TRP A 327 39.78 -7.92 -14.17
C TRP A 327 38.84 -8.64 -15.12
N ALA A 328 39.24 -8.86 -16.37
CA ALA A 328 38.46 -9.61 -17.34
C ALA A 328 38.20 -11.06 -16.85
N GLU A 329 39.19 -11.71 -16.21
CA GLU A 329 39.01 -13.03 -15.61
C GLU A 329 38.03 -12.99 -14.43
N TYR A 330 38.16 -12.01 -13.53
CA TYR A 330 37.25 -11.80 -12.40
C TYR A 330 35.80 -11.62 -12.91
N GLN A 331 35.59 -10.80 -13.92
CA GLN A 331 34.27 -10.59 -14.52
C GLN A 331 33.69 -11.85 -15.18
N ARG A 332 34.55 -12.65 -15.86
CA ARG A 332 34.10 -13.93 -16.43
C ARG A 332 33.67 -14.92 -15.35
N GLN A 333 34.40 -15.01 -14.26
CA GLN A 333 34.04 -15.88 -13.12
C GLN A 333 32.75 -15.44 -12.45
N LYS A 334 32.53 -14.13 -12.30
CA LYS A 334 31.29 -13.54 -11.77
C LYS A 334 30.12 -13.86 -12.71
N GLU A 335 30.27 -13.63 -14.01
CA GLU A 335 29.21 -13.87 -15.01
C GLU A 335 28.88 -15.37 -15.16
N ALA A 336 29.86 -16.25 -15.04
CA ALA A 336 29.65 -17.70 -15.10
C ALA A 336 28.77 -18.24 -13.93
N ARG A 337 28.68 -17.51 -12.81
CA ARG A 337 27.79 -17.82 -11.68
C ARG A 337 26.45 -17.08 -11.73
N ARG A 338 26.33 -16.13 -12.66
CA ARG A 338 25.10 -15.32 -12.77
C ARG A 338 23.95 -16.15 -13.33
N LEU A 339 22.85 -16.17 -12.61
CA LEU A 339 21.62 -16.81 -13.07
C LEU A 339 20.70 -15.72 -13.66
N THR A 340 20.38 -15.87 -14.94
CA THR A 340 19.51 -14.95 -15.69
C THR A 340 18.22 -15.61 -16.16
N SER A 341 18.20 -16.94 -16.22
CA SER A 341 17.05 -17.71 -16.67
C SER A 341 16.14 -18.04 -15.49
N ILE A 342 14.87 -17.76 -15.68
CA ILE A 342 13.79 -18.22 -14.82
C ILE A 342 13.21 -19.48 -15.49
N GLY A 343 13.12 -20.59 -14.76
CA GLY A 343 12.51 -21.82 -15.27
C GLY A 343 11.06 -21.56 -15.74
N THR A 344 10.58 -22.41 -16.64
CA THR A 344 9.16 -22.38 -17.04
C THR A 344 8.35 -23.25 -16.08
N PRO A 345 7.48 -22.66 -15.24
CA PRO A 345 6.73 -23.42 -14.25
C PRO A 345 5.77 -24.41 -14.93
N GLN A 346 5.85 -25.69 -14.53
CA GLN A 346 4.95 -26.74 -14.96
C GLN A 346 3.73 -26.87 -14.05
N PHE A 347 3.79 -26.26 -12.87
CA PHE A 347 2.68 -26.18 -11.91
C PHE A 347 2.76 -24.90 -11.11
N VAL A 348 1.65 -24.50 -10.50
CA VAL A 348 1.58 -23.47 -9.46
C VAL A 348 1.17 -24.17 -8.17
N ARG A 349 1.84 -23.82 -7.08
CA ARG A 349 1.47 -24.26 -5.73
C ARG A 349 1.27 -23.05 -4.84
N VAL A 350 0.18 -23.07 -4.07
CA VAL A 350 -0.17 -22.00 -3.13
C VAL A 350 -0.09 -22.54 -1.71
N GLU A 351 0.58 -21.77 -0.84
CA GLU A 351 0.74 -22.07 0.58
C GLU A 351 0.25 -20.90 1.46
N GLY A 352 -0.08 -21.20 2.72
CA GLY A 352 -0.44 -20.20 3.73
C GLY A 352 -1.92 -19.86 3.82
N VAL A 353 -2.75 -20.53 3.02
CA VAL A 353 -4.23 -20.46 3.07
C VAL A 353 -4.81 -21.89 3.10
N ASP A 354 -6.11 -22.01 3.36
CA ASP A 354 -6.75 -23.31 3.33
C ASP A 354 -6.74 -23.93 1.92
N SER A 355 -6.96 -25.24 1.85
CA SER A 355 -6.85 -26.01 0.59
C SER A 355 -7.86 -25.62 -0.49
N ARG A 356 -8.94 -24.93 -0.14
CA ARG A 356 -9.96 -24.46 -1.08
C ARG A 356 -9.52 -23.13 -1.69
N ASP A 357 -9.13 -22.18 -0.86
CA ASP A 357 -8.58 -20.89 -1.30
C ASP A 357 -7.29 -21.12 -2.12
N ALA A 358 -6.45 -22.05 -1.71
CA ALA A 358 -5.25 -22.44 -2.47
C ALA A 358 -5.60 -22.84 -3.90
N ARG A 359 -6.54 -23.78 -4.09
CA ARG A 359 -6.98 -24.21 -5.43
C ARG A 359 -7.56 -23.07 -6.27
N HIS A 360 -8.28 -22.14 -5.65
CA HIS A 360 -8.81 -20.98 -6.38
C HIS A 360 -7.72 -20.03 -6.85
N ILE A 361 -6.71 -19.80 -6.02
CA ILE A 361 -5.55 -18.96 -6.38
C ILE A 361 -4.69 -19.67 -7.43
N GLU A 362 -4.47 -20.99 -7.33
CA GLU A 362 -3.79 -21.79 -8.33
C GLU A 362 -4.48 -21.69 -9.71
N ASN A 363 -5.82 -21.82 -9.73
CA ASN A 363 -6.61 -21.64 -10.96
C ASN A 363 -6.49 -20.22 -11.51
N PHE A 364 -6.46 -19.20 -10.65
CA PHE A 364 -6.28 -17.80 -11.05
C PHE A 364 -4.90 -17.57 -11.68
N LEU A 365 -3.87 -18.29 -11.21
CA LEU A 365 -2.49 -18.20 -11.68
C LEU A 365 -2.16 -19.24 -12.78
N HIS A 366 -3.09 -20.09 -13.16
CA HIS A 366 -2.91 -21.09 -14.22
C HIS A 366 -2.38 -20.54 -15.56
N PRO A 367 -2.68 -19.28 -15.96
CA PRO A 367 -2.10 -18.70 -17.20
C PRO A 367 -0.57 -18.67 -17.26
N PHE A 368 0.13 -18.82 -16.14
CA PHE A 368 1.60 -18.87 -16.07
C PHE A 368 2.17 -20.28 -16.24
N VAL A 369 1.35 -21.34 -16.18
CA VAL A 369 1.78 -22.74 -16.33
C VAL A 369 2.18 -23.01 -17.77
N GLY A 370 3.35 -23.62 -17.98
CA GLY A 370 3.89 -24.00 -19.28
C GLY A 370 4.38 -22.82 -20.14
N LYS A 371 4.54 -21.62 -19.53
CA LYS A 371 5.02 -20.43 -20.23
C LYS A 371 6.17 -19.76 -19.48
N PRO A 372 7.10 -19.08 -20.16
CA PRO A 372 8.07 -18.23 -19.51
C PRO A 372 7.38 -17.19 -18.60
N VAL A 373 7.87 -17.02 -17.39
CA VAL A 373 7.32 -16.06 -16.43
C VAL A 373 7.77 -14.65 -16.80
N HIS A 374 6.83 -13.80 -17.19
CA HIS A 374 7.03 -12.34 -17.22
C HIS A 374 6.67 -11.78 -15.83
N THR A 375 7.68 -11.38 -15.08
CA THR A 375 7.50 -10.97 -13.67
C THR A 375 6.57 -9.78 -13.51
N SER A 376 6.56 -8.83 -14.46
CA SER A 376 5.62 -7.69 -14.45
C SER A 376 4.15 -8.14 -14.50
N ASP A 377 3.86 -9.17 -15.30
CA ASP A 377 2.50 -9.70 -15.41
C ASP A 377 2.12 -10.46 -14.13
N LEU A 378 3.07 -11.26 -13.60
CA LEU A 378 2.87 -11.96 -12.34
C LEU A 378 2.64 -10.98 -11.19
N ASP A 379 3.47 -9.94 -11.05
CA ASP A 379 3.30 -8.88 -10.04
C ASP A 379 1.90 -8.24 -10.14
N ALA A 380 1.42 -7.96 -11.36
CA ALA A 380 0.08 -7.41 -11.56
C ALA A 380 -1.03 -8.39 -11.13
N TYR A 381 -0.87 -9.70 -11.36
CA TYR A 381 -1.83 -10.71 -10.90
C TYR A 381 -1.83 -10.82 -9.37
N LEU A 382 -0.66 -10.84 -8.73
CA LEU A 382 -0.53 -10.93 -7.27
C LEU A 382 -1.04 -9.65 -6.58
N THR A 383 -0.77 -8.48 -7.16
CA THR A 383 -1.32 -7.20 -6.67
C THR A 383 -2.86 -7.20 -6.71
N ARG A 384 -3.48 -7.84 -7.72
CA ARG A 384 -4.95 -7.98 -7.74
C ARG A 384 -5.46 -8.94 -6.66
N LEU A 385 -4.68 -9.96 -6.33
CA LEU A 385 -5.04 -10.90 -5.26
C LEU A 385 -5.06 -10.19 -3.89
N THR A 386 -4.05 -9.38 -3.60
CA THR A 386 -4.01 -8.57 -2.38
C THR A 386 -5.07 -7.46 -2.40
N GLY A 387 -5.45 -6.97 -3.58
CA GLY A 387 -6.57 -6.03 -3.78
C GLY A 387 -7.94 -6.52 -3.32
N LEU A 388 -8.07 -7.80 -2.96
CA LEU A 388 -9.26 -8.33 -2.27
C LEU A 388 -9.35 -7.87 -0.81
N GLY A 389 -8.24 -7.38 -0.23
CA GLY A 389 -8.18 -6.86 1.14
C GLY A 389 -8.18 -7.92 2.25
N ARG A 390 -8.01 -9.20 1.90
CA ARG A 390 -8.00 -10.35 2.82
C ARG A 390 -6.61 -10.71 3.30
N TYR A 391 -5.60 -10.45 2.47
CA TYR A 391 -4.22 -10.89 2.67
C TYR A 391 -3.33 -9.73 3.11
N ASP A 392 -2.38 -10.02 3.99
CA ASP A 392 -1.36 -9.09 4.43
C ASP A 392 -0.22 -8.98 3.42
N SER A 393 0.14 -10.12 2.84
CA SER A 393 1.20 -10.18 1.84
C SER A 393 1.07 -11.41 0.96
N VAL A 394 1.58 -11.29 -0.25
CA VAL A 394 1.76 -12.38 -1.20
C VAL A 394 3.19 -12.31 -1.71
N THR A 395 3.91 -13.42 -1.63
CA THR A 395 5.29 -13.57 -2.13
C THR A 395 5.37 -14.74 -3.08
N TYR A 396 6.38 -14.75 -3.94
CA TYR A 396 6.55 -15.82 -4.90
C TYR A 396 8.02 -16.22 -5.09
N SER A 397 8.22 -17.47 -5.44
CA SER A 397 9.53 -18.04 -5.75
C SER A 397 9.40 -19.20 -6.73
N MET A 398 10.49 -19.56 -7.39
CA MET A 398 10.57 -20.83 -8.11
C MET A 398 10.88 -21.95 -7.12
N VAL A 399 10.31 -23.14 -7.39
CA VAL A 399 10.63 -24.39 -6.66
C VAL A 399 10.91 -25.49 -7.67
N HIS A 400 11.73 -26.44 -7.28
CA HIS A 400 12.01 -27.63 -8.09
C HIS A 400 11.57 -28.87 -7.34
N GLU A 401 10.54 -29.55 -7.86
CA GLU A 401 9.93 -30.71 -7.22
C GLU A 401 9.69 -31.82 -8.23
N LEU A 402 10.02 -33.04 -7.84
CA LEU A 402 9.85 -34.24 -8.68
C LEU A 402 10.41 -34.06 -10.11
N GLY A 403 11.50 -33.30 -10.25
CA GLY A 403 12.14 -33.03 -11.53
C GLY A 403 11.45 -31.97 -12.39
N GLN A 404 10.54 -31.21 -11.84
CA GLN A 404 9.81 -30.13 -12.53
C GLN A 404 9.97 -28.80 -11.81
N ASP A 405 10.08 -27.74 -12.58
CA ASP A 405 10.04 -26.38 -12.05
C ASP A 405 8.60 -25.97 -11.79
N GLY A 406 8.33 -25.36 -10.66
CA GLY A 406 7.03 -24.84 -10.26
C GLY A 406 7.13 -23.41 -9.76
N LEU A 407 6.00 -22.71 -9.82
CA LEU A 407 5.82 -21.41 -9.18
C LEU A 407 5.16 -21.63 -7.81
N LEU A 408 5.90 -21.31 -6.75
CA LEU A 408 5.37 -21.31 -5.39
C LEU A 408 4.91 -19.90 -5.03
N VAL A 409 3.64 -19.76 -4.64
CA VAL A 409 3.07 -18.51 -4.14
C VAL A 409 2.69 -18.70 -2.67
N ARG A 410 3.30 -17.89 -1.80
CA ARG A 410 2.97 -17.90 -0.37
C ARG A 410 2.06 -16.73 -0.07
N VAL A 411 0.89 -17.04 0.47
CA VAL A 411 -0.14 -16.07 0.84
C VAL A 411 -0.23 -16.01 2.35
N ARG A 412 -0.14 -14.81 2.91
CA ARG A 412 -0.32 -14.61 4.34
C ARG A 412 -1.62 -13.86 4.61
N GLU A 413 -2.54 -14.51 5.31
CA GLU A 413 -3.75 -13.87 5.80
C GLU A 413 -3.44 -12.86 6.90
N LYS A 414 -4.35 -11.89 7.08
CA LYS A 414 -4.28 -10.91 8.17
C LYS A 414 -4.42 -11.63 9.52
N SER A 415 -3.36 -11.62 10.33
CA SER A 415 -3.35 -12.31 11.64
C SER A 415 -4.31 -11.67 12.66
N TYR A 416 -4.61 -10.39 12.49
CA TYR A 416 -5.46 -9.57 13.37
C TYR A 416 -6.93 -9.52 12.89
N ALA A 417 -7.23 -10.02 11.69
CA ALA A 417 -8.53 -9.92 11.05
C ALA A 417 -8.89 -11.21 10.29
N PRO A 418 -10.13 -11.40 9.81
CA PRO A 418 -11.35 -10.71 10.22
C PRO A 418 -11.79 -11.05 11.66
N PRO A 419 -12.69 -10.27 12.30
CA PRO A 419 -13.35 -9.05 11.82
C PRO A 419 -12.43 -7.83 11.77
N LEU A 420 -12.76 -6.86 10.90
CA LEU A 420 -12.08 -5.56 10.75
C LEU A 420 -12.97 -4.43 11.25
N MET A 421 -12.38 -3.44 11.90
CA MET A 421 -12.99 -2.16 12.25
C MET A 421 -12.22 -1.03 11.56
N GLN A 422 -12.92 -0.15 10.87
CA GLN A 422 -12.38 1.07 10.27
C GLN A 422 -13.08 2.27 10.92
N PRO A 423 -12.42 3.02 11.81
CA PRO A 423 -13.00 4.23 12.38
C PRO A 423 -13.13 5.29 11.28
N SER A 424 -14.16 6.13 11.36
CA SER A 424 -14.33 7.30 10.51
C SER A 424 -14.57 8.53 11.36
N PHE A 425 -14.06 9.66 10.87
CA PHE A 425 -14.23 10.93 11.51
C PHE A 425 -14.44 11.99 10.43
N THR A 426 -15.56 12.71 10.48
CA THR A 426 -15.84 13.83 9.60
C THR A 426 -16.10 15.08 10.40
N VAL A 427 -15.55 16.19 9.95
CA VAL A 427 -15.86 17.53 10.43
C VAL A 427 -16.29 18.35 9.25
N ASP A 428 -17.46 18.90 9.33
CA ASP A 428 -18.02 19.77 8.32
C ASP A 428 -18.18 21.18 8.87
N GLY A 429 -17.30 22.06 8.43
CA GLY A 429 -17.34 23.50 8.67
C GLY A 429 -17.71 24.26 7.38
N SER A 430 -18.61 23.71 6.58
CA SER A 430 -19.11 24.33 5.36
C SER A 430 -19.87 25.62 5.65
N GLU A 431 -20.45 25.70 6.82
CA GLU A 431 -21.00 26.95 7.38
C GLU A 431 -20.14 27.32 8.61
N PRO A 432 -19.39 28.44 8.59
CA PRO A 432 -18.43 28.76 9.63
C PRO A 432 -19.03 28.91 11.04
N ASP A 433 -20.30 29.30 11.12
CA ASP A 433 -21.02 29.50 12.38
C ASP A 433 -21.68 28.22 12.92
N ASP A 434 -21.65 27.13 12.14
CA ASP A 434 -22.28 25.85 12.50
C ASP A 434 -21.39 24.66 12.07
N VAL A 435 -20.38 24.38 12.86
CA VAL A 435 -19.48 23.26 12.61
C VAL A 435 -20.08 21.98 13.14
N THR A 436 -20.29 21.02 12.26
CA THR A 436 -20.83 19.70 12.62
C THR A 436 -19.75 18.63 12.57
N PHE A 437 -19.93 17.58 13.36
CA PHE A 437 -19.05 16.43 13.34
C PHE A 437 -19.83 15.12 13.36
N THR A 438 -19.24 14.09 12.77
CA THR A 438 -19.73 12.72 12.83
C THR A 438 -18.57 11.77 13.09
N LEU A 439 -18.71 10.97 14.14
CA LEU A 439 -17.85 9.84 14.44
C LEU A 439 -18.51 8.58 13.93
N GLY A 440 -17.75 7.67 13.36
CA GLY A 440 -18.27 6.41 12.89
C GLY A 440 -17.28 5.28 12.96
N SER A 441 -17.77 4.10 12.68
CA SER A 441 -16.94 2.91 12.47
C SER A 441 -17.63 1.95 11.52
N ARG A 442 -16.88 1.44 10.55
CA ARG A 442 -17.28 0.32 9.71
C ARG A 442 -16.72 -0.97 10.27
N PHE A 443 -17.61 -1.92 10.52
CA PHE A 443 -17.26 -3.28 10.90
C PHE A 443 -17.45 -4.19 9.69
N THR A 444 -16.43 -4.99 9.36
CA THR A 444 -16.48 -5.94 8.25
C THR A 444 -16.18 -7.34 8.75
N PHE A 445 -17.16 -8.22 8.62
CA PHE A 445 -17.06 -9.65 8.89
C PHE A 445 -16.97 -10.39 7.56
N MET A 446 -16.04 -11.31 7.43
CA MET A 446 -15.84 -12.06 6.19
C MET A 446 -16.32 -13.51 6.38
N ASP A 447 -16.79 -14.12 5.29
CA ASP A 447 -17.21 -15.52 5.19
C ASP A 447 -18.39 -15.93 6.09
N VAL A 448 -19.19 -14.98 6.55
CA VAL A 448 -20.32 -15.23 7.49
C VAL A 448 -21.50 -15.97 6.87
N ALA A 449 -21.70 -15.87 5.57
CA ALA A 449 -22.80 -16.51 4.83
C ALA A 449 -22.28 -17.37 3.66
N GLY A 450 -21.11 -17.96 3.84
CA GLY A 450 -20.40 -18.74 2.84
C GLY A 450 -19.17 -18.01 2.33
N GLU A 451 -18.35 -18.72 1.59
CA GLU A 451 -17.05 -18.26 1.10
C GLU A 451 -17.16 -16.94 0.32
N ARG A 452 -16.29 -15.99 0.63
CA ARG A 452 -16.23 -14.63 0.05
C ARG A 452 -17.46 -13.76 0.29
N SER A 453 -18.37 -14.19 1.19
CA SER A 453 -19.38 -13.27 1.69
C SER A 453 -18.78 -12.24 2.63
N GLU A 454 -19.38 -11.07 2.69
CA GLU A 454 -18.99 -9.99 3.58
C GLU A 454 -20.21 -9.38 4.23
N TRP A 455 -20.16 -9.26 5.54
CA TRP A 455 -21.17 -8.52 6.28
C TRP A 455 -20.54 -7.21 6.77
N ARG A 456 -21.00 -6.09 6.22
CA ARG A 456 -20.60 -4.73 6.63
C ARG A 456 -21.66 -4.12 7.52
N THR A 457 -21.22 -3.46 8.56
CA THR A 457 -22.11 -2.65 9.42
C THR A 457 -21.41 -1.34 9.74
N ASP A 458 -22.04 -0.24 9.39
CA ASP A 458 -21.58 1.11 9.71
C ASP A 458 -22.42 1.63 10.89
N VAL A 459 -21.74 2.17 11.88
CA VAL A 459 -22.35 2.85 13.03
C VAL A 459 -21.84 4.28 13.06
N GLN A 460 -22.72 5.23 13.24
CA GLN A 460 -22.42 6.67 13.21
C GLN A 460 -23.05 7.41 14.39
N PHE A 461 -22.34 8.42 14.91
CA PHE A 461 -22.76 9.29 16.01
C PHE A 461 -22.33 10.73 15.74
N GLY A 462 -23.25 11.67 15.99
CA GLY A 462 -23.00 13.11 15.79
C GLY A 462 -24.11 13.78 14.99
N ASN A 463 -23.78 14.56 13.97
CA ASN A 463 -24.76 15.18 13.10
C ASN A 463 -25.67 14.14 12.41
N THR A 464 -25.06 13.03 11.99
CA THR A 464 -25.76 11.81 11.62
C THR A 464 -25.51 10.76 12.69
N TYR A 465 -26.58 10.13 13.18
CA TYR A 465 -26.47 8.96 14.02
C TYR A 465 -27.34 7.83 13.48
N GLY A 466 -26.84 6.61 13.62
CA GLY A 466 -27.57 5.45 13.15
C GLY A 466 -26.68 4.28 12.78
N ILE A 467 -27.32 3.32 12.15
CA ILE A 467 -26.73 2.08 11.69
C ILE A 467 -27.14 1.79 10.26
N THR A 468 -26.18 1.36 9.44
CA THR A 468 -26.45 0.74 8.14
C THR A 468 -25.76 -0.60 8.07
N SER A 469 -26.38 -1.60 7.44
CA SER A 469 -25.85 -2.95 7.39
C SER A 469 -26.16 -3.58 6.03
N GLU A 470 -25.17 -4.27 5.45
CA GLU A 470 -25.29 -4.98 4.19
C GLU A 470 -24.60 -6.34 4.29
N LEU A 471 -25.27 -7.38 3.87
CA LEU A 471 -24.67 -8.70 3.67
C LEU A 471 -24.45 -8.92 2.17
N TYR A 472 -23.21 -8.80 1.72
CA TYR A 472 -22.82 -9.15 0.36
C TYR A 472 -22.57 -10.65 0.24
N ARG A 473 -23.23 -11.33 -0.67
CA ARG A 473 -23.07 -12.75 -0.91
C ARG A 473 -22.95 -13.05 -2.39
N PRO A 474 -21.76 -13.42 -2.91
CA PRO A 474 -21.61 -13.97 -4.26
C PRO A 474 -22.39 -15.29 -4.37
N PHE A 475 -22.96 -15.61 -5.55
CA PHE A 475 -23.68 -16.88 -5.75
C PHE A 475 -22.75 -18.09 -5.71
N LEU A 476 -21.54 -17.91 -6.21
CA LEU A 476 -20.42 -18.85 -6.10
C LEU A 476 -19.16 -18.07 -5.73
N PRO A 477 -18.15 -18.68 -5.12
CA PRO A 477 -16.85 -18.05 -4.93
C PRO A 477 -16.34 -17.52 -6.28
N PHE A 478 -15.94 -16.27 -6.35
CA PHE A 478 -15.53 -15.58 -7.59
C PHE A 478 -16.64 -15.33 -8.63
N SER A 479 -17.93 -15.60 -8.31
CA SER A 479 -19.04 -15.20 -9.16
C SER A 479 -19.06 -13.66 -9.32
N ARG A 480 -19.36 -13.22 -10.54
CA ARG A 480 -19.66 -11.81 -10.80
C ARG A 480 -21.05 -11.41 -10.31
N TRP A 481 -21.94 -12.37 -10.17
CA TRP A 481 -23.28 -12.17 -9.64
C TRP A 481 -23.29 -12.31 -8.12
N PHE A 482 -24.02 -11.43 -7.45
CA PHE A 482 -24.17 -11.45 -6.01
C PHE A 482 -25.56 -10.99 -5.59
N PHE A 483 -25.94 -11.35 -4.37
CA PHE A 483 -27.14 -10.88 -3.69
C PHE A 483 -26.72 -10.08 -2.44
N ALA A 484 -27.36 -8.94 -2.19
CA ALA A 484 -27.00 -8.05 -1.10
C ALA A 484 -28.23 -7.49 -0.37
N PRO A 485 -28.81 -8.26 0.61
CA PRO A 485 -29.80 -7.71 1.52
C PRO A 485 -29.17 -6.62 2.39
N ASN A 486 -29.93 -5.60 2.65
CA ASN A 486 -29.48 -4.44 3.42
C ASN A 486 -30.58 -3.87 4.32
N LEU A 487 -30.15 -3.18 5.35
CA LEU A 487 -31.02 -2.44 6.27
C LEU A 487 -30.31 -1.16 6.71
N SER A 488 -31.10 -0.14 7.02
CA SER A 488 -30.61 1.13 7.55
C SER A 488 -31.60 1.72 8.53
N ALA A 489 -31.08 2.35 9.58
CA ALA A 489 -31.86 3.19 10.49
C ALA A 489 -30.96 4.37 10.84
N THR A 490 -31.27 5.54 10.27
CA THR A 490 -30.42 6.74 10.40
C THR A 490 -31.30 7.95 10.72
N GLN A 491 -30.70 8.89 11.43
CA GLN A 491 -31.27 10.18 11.70
C GLN A 491 -30.20 11.26 11.50
N THR A 492 -30.52 12.28 10.70
CA THR A 492 -29.61 13.37 10.34
C THR A 492 -30.26 14.70 10.59
N THR A 493 -29.54 15.69 11.09
CA THR A 493 -29.93 17.08 11.08
C THR A 493 -29.65 17.64 9.69
N PHE A 494 -30.66 18.28 9.11
CA PHE A 494 -30.65 18.81 7.76
C PHE A 494 -30.90 20.31 7.80
N LEU A 495 -29.84 21.09 7.58
CA LEU A 495 -29.88 22.54 7.64
C LEU A 495 -30.11 23.13 6.26
N ILE A 496 -30.89 24.17 6.19
CA ILE A 496 -31.12 24.98 4.99
C ILE A 496 -30.68 26.40 5.32
N TYR A 497 -29.80 26.93 4.50
CA TYR A 497 -29.31 28.31 4.60
C TYR A 497 -29.87 29.17 3.46
N HIS A 498 -29.91 30.45 3.71
CA HIS A 498 -30.03 31.47 2.68
C HIS A 498 -28.84 32.41 2.82
N LYS A 499 -27.87 32.31 1.90
CA LYS A 499 -26.54 32.95 2.01
C LYS A 499 -25.82 32.47 3.26
N HIS A 500 -25.74 33.31 4.29
CA HIS A 500 -25.07 33.00 5.56
C HIS A 500 -26.03 32.75 6.72
N ASP A 501 -27.32 33.01 6.49
CA ASP A 501 -28.32 32.94 7.55
C ASP A 501 -28.98 31.54 7.57
N PRO A 502 -29.02 30.84 8.71
CA PRO A 502 -29.75 29.60 8.85
C PRO A 502 -31.26 29.87 8.75
N LEU A 503 -31.89 29.34 7.72
CA LEU A 503 -33.29 29.54 7.45
C LEU A 503 -34.18 28.52 8.16
N ALA A 504 -33.78 27.26 8.11
CA ALA A 504 -34.52 26.14 8.67
C ALA A 504 -33.60 24.99 9.09
N ASP A 505 -33.98 24.37 10.22
CA ASP A 505 -33.40 23.16 10.74
C ASP A 505 -34.43 22.05 10.72
N TYR A 506 -34.25 21.08 9.83
CA TYR A 506 -35.06 19.88 9.73
C TYR A 506 -34.38 18.68 10.32
N ARG A 507 -35.15 17.78 10.89
CA ARG A 507 -34.74 16.46 11.29
C ARG A 507 -35.27 15.43 10.29
N GLN A 508 -34.37 14.66 9.72
CA GLN A 508 -34.67 13.55 8.83
C GLN A 508 -34.37 12.24 9.51
N GLY A 509 -35.40 11.45 9.80
CA GLY A 509 -35.28 10.07 10.24
C GLY A 509 -35.65 9.10 9.12
N GLN A 510 -34.91 8.06 8.93
CA GLN A 510 -35.19 7.02 7.94
C GLN A 510 -34.86 5.64 8.49
N ALA A 511 -35.83 4.72 8.38
CA ALA A 511 -35.58 3.30 8.62
C ALA A 511 -36.06 2.53 7.39
N ALA A 512 -35.15 1.73 6.80
CA ALA A 512 -35.44 1.00 5.57
C ALA A 512 -34.77 -0.37 5.55
N SER A 513 -35.39 -1.30 4.85
CA SER A 513 -34.80 -2.58 4.48
C SER A 513 -34.93 -2.78 2.97
N GLY A 514 -34.03 -3.55 2.41
CA GLY A 514 -34.02 -3.82 0.99
C GLY A 514 -33.08 -4.94 0.59
N PHE A 515 -33.01 -5.17 -0.68
CA PHE A 515 -32.06 -6.09 -1.28
C PHE A 515 -31.62 -5.61 -2.66
N ASP A 516 -30.43 -6.02 -3.07
CA ASP A 516 -29.91 -5.81 -4.40
C ASP A 516 -29.47 -7.14 -5.02
N LEU A 517 -29.76 -7.32 -6.29
CA LEU A 517 -29.09 -8.24 -7.18
C LEU A 517 -28.03 -7.46 -7.94
N GLY A 518 -26.77 -7.85 -7.82
CA GLY A 518 -25.68 -7.12 -8.42
C GLY A 518 -24.84 -7.96 -9.36
N TYR A 519 -24.20 -7.28 -10.30
CA TYR A 519 -23.24 -7.83 -11.23
C TYR A 519 -21.98 -6.96 -11.27
N SER A 520 -20.84 -7.53 -10.88
CA SER A 520 -19.52 -6.89 -11.00
C SER A 520 -18.91 -7.25 -12.35
N PHE A 521 -18.82 -6.30 -13.28
CA PHE A 521 -18.22 -6.53 -14.60
C PHE A 521 -16.74 -6.83 -14.47
N ASP A 522 -16.08 -6.06 -13.61
CA ASP A 522 -14.67 -6.18 -13.26
C ASP A 522 -14.38 -5.44 -11.92
N ARG A 523 -13.11 -5.14 -11.66
CA ARG A 523 -12.71 -4.35 -10.48
C ARG A 523 -13.04 -2.85 -10.57
N PHE A 524 -13.51 -2.38 -11.72
CA PHE A 524 -13.82 -0.97 -11.95
C PHE A 524 -15.30 -0.67 -11.97
N SER A 525 -16.17 -1.65 -12.25
CA SER A 525 -17.57 -1.38 -12.53
C SER A 525 -18.52 -2.42 -11.96
N GLU A 526 -19.67 -1.92 -11.49
CA GLU A 526 -20.73 -2.70 -10.87
C GLU A 526 -22.10 -2.12 -11.20
N LEU A 527 -23.05 -3.00 -11.48
CA LEU A 527 -24.48 -2.68 -11.61
C LEU A 527 -25.25 -3.41 -10.51
N ARG A 528 -26.11 -2.69 -9.82
CA ARG A 528 -27.08 -3.24 -8.85
C ARG A 528 -28.49 -2.86 -9.27
N ILE A 529 -29.41 -3.81 -9.14
CA ILE A 529 -30.84 -3.58 -9.26
C ILE A 529 -31.50 -4.18 -8.02
N GLY A 530 -32.34 -3.41 -7.37
CA GLY A 530 -32.93 -3.84 -6.10
C GLY A 530 -34.21 -3.10 -5.76
N TYR A 531 -34.79 -3.52 -4.65
CA TYR A 531 -35.98 -2.90 -4.09
C TYR A 531 -35.75 -2.56 -2.63
N SER A 532 -36.24 -1.42 -2.20
CA SER A 532 -36.22 -1.00 -0.80
C SER A 532 -37.55 -0.50 -0.36
N ILE A 533 -37.92 -0.79 0.90
CA ILE A 533 -39.08 -0.29 1.58
C ILE A 533 -38.71 0.18 2.98
N GLY A 534 -39.28 1.29 3.41
CA GLY A 534 -39.01 1.85 4.70
C GLY A 534 -39.96 2.95 5.10
N TYR A 535 -39.59 3.66 6.12
CA TYR A 535 -40.30 4.80 6.65
C TYR A 535 -39.40 6.01 6.69
N LEU A 536 -39.85 7.14 6.16
CA LEU A 536 -39.18 8.43 6.18
C LEU A 536 -39.98 9.37 7.07
N ASP A 537 -39.30 10.04 7.99
CA ASP A 537 -39.83 11.09 8.85
C ASP A 537 -39.00 12.36 8.65
N TYR A 538 -39.68 13.42 8.24
CA TYR A 538 -39.03 14.69 7.93
C TYR A 538 -39.86 15.85 8.54
N TYR A 539 -39.31 16.50 9.57
CA TYR A 539 -40.01 17.58 10.24
C TYR A 539 -39.13 18.75 10.62
N LEU A 540 -39.74 19.94 10.58
CA LEU A 540 -39.08 21.18 10.99
C LEU A 540 -38.90 21.19 12.51
N ARG A 541 -37.65 21.40 12.94
CA ARG A 541 -37.29 21.60 14.36
C ARG A 541 -37.29 23.07 14.75
N LEU A 542 -36.68 23.91 13.90
CA LEU A 542 -36.47 25.33 14.17
C LEU A 542 -36.44 26.11 12.86
N GLY A 543 -36.85 27.37 12.89
CA GLY A 543 -36.75 28.30 11.77
C GLY A 543 -38.03 28.43 10.93
N THR A 544 -37.88 28.92 9.71
CA THR A 544 -38.99 29.17 8.79
C THR A 544 -39.24 27.95 7.90
N PRO A 545 -40.51 27.44 7.83
CA PRO A 545 -40.79 26.31 6.97
C PRO A 545 -40.50 26.66 5.50
N THR A 546 -39.57 25.93 4.88
CA THR A 546 -39.26 26.05 3.45
C THR A 546 -40.06 25.07 2.62
N PHE A 547 -40.40 23.92 3.21
CA PHE A 547 -41.34 22.93 2.66
C PHE A 547 -42.05 22.18 3.79
N THR A 548 -43.10 21.45 3.43
CA THR A 548 -44.02 20.82 4.39
C THR A 548 -43.30 19.65 5.09
N SER A 549 -43.39 19.59 6.44
CA SER A 549 -43.05 18.38 7.19
C SER A 549 -43.90 17.22 6.70
N SER A 550 -43.28 16.07 6.56
CA SER A 550 -43.93 14.87 6.06
C SER A 550 -43.39 13.62 6.71
N SER A 551 -44.22 12.61 6.82
CA SER A 551 -43.81 11.30 7.25
C SER A 551 -44.65 10.23 6.54
N GLY A 552 -44.05 9.08 6.32
CA GLY A 552 -44.74 7.98 5.67
C GLY A 552 -43.83 6.94 5.07
N THR A 553 -44.43 5.99 4.38
CA THR A 553 -43.72 4.94 3.68
C THR A 553 -42.94 5.52 2.52
N VAL A 554 -41.70 5.06 2.37
CA VAL A 554 -40.87 5.22 1.18
C VAL A 554 -40.57 3.86 0.59
N ALA A 555 -40.91 3.63 -0.67
CA ALA A 555 -40.69 2.38 -1.36
C ALA A 555 -40.27 2.65 -2.80
N SER A 556 -39.18 2.00 -3.24
CA SER A 556 -38.66 2.19 -4.59
C SER A 556 -37.98 0.97 -5.18
N LEU A 557 -38.20 0.77 -6.47
CA LEU A 557 -37.29 0.01 -7.31
C LEU A 557 -36.06 0.90 -7.58
N ARG A 558 -34.87 0.38 -7.41
CA ARG A 558 -33.62 1.14 -7.63
C ARG A 558 -32.67 0.42 -8.59
N ALA A 559 -31.92 1.20 -9.37
CA ALA A 559 -30.81 0.73 -10.15
C ALA A 559 -29.61 1.66 -9.92
N ARG A 560 -28.46 1.10 -9.59
CA ARG A 560 -27.20 1.83 -9.37
C ARG A 560 -26.12 1.27 -10.27
N PHE A 561 -25.53 2.12 -11.09
CA PHE A 561 -24.33 1.80 -11.87
C PHE A 561 -23.18 2.66 -11.40
N VAL A 562 -22.00 2.06 -11.22
CA VAL A 562 -20.75 2.76 -10.90
C VAL A 562 -19.64 2.26 -11.78
N LEU A 563 -18.84 3.20 -12.27
CA LEU A 563 -17.60 2.94 -13.01
C LEU A 563 -16.50 3.84 -12.44
N ASP A 564 -15.41 3.24 -11.95
CA ASP A 564 -14.33 3.92 -11.25
C ASP A 564 -12.94 3.53 -11.79
N HIS A 565 -12.40 4.37 -12.62
CA HIS A 565 -11.05 4.29 -13.16
C HIS A 565 -10.11 5.36 -12.56
N THR A 566 -10.45 5.96 -11.42
CA THR A 566 -9.58 6.94 -10.78
C THR A 566 -8.34 6.29 -10.16
N ASN A 567 -7.28 7.07 -10.00
CA ASN A 567 -6.03 6.61 -9.39
C ASN A 567 -6.00 6.73 -7.86
N ASP A 568 -6.95 7.47 -7.27
CA ASP A 568 -7.05 7.69 -5.84
C ASP A 568 -8.52 7.86 -5.43
N PRO A 569 -8.97 7.37 -4.26
CA PRO A 569 -10.35 7.47 -3.81
C PRO A 569 -10.72 8.86 -3.30
N VAL A 570 -9.71 9.66 -2.90
CA VAL A 570 -9.87 10.86 -2.09
C VAL A 570 -9.59 12.13 -2.88
N ILE A 571 -8.41 12.21 -3.49
CA ILE A 571 -7.97 13.32 -4.35
C ILE A 571 -7.48 12.75 -5.67
N PRO A 572 -8.39 12.36 -6.57
CA PRO A 572 -8.01 11.86 -7.86
C PRO A 572 -7.27 12.92 -8.68
N THR A 573 -6.19 12.49 -9.35
CA THR A 573 -5.43 13.33 -10.27
C THR A 573 -5.43 12.77 -11.68
N LYS A 574 -5.92 11.54 -11.85
CA LYS A 574 -5.99 10.83 -13.13
C LYS A 574 -7.19 9.88 -13.16
N GLY A 575 -7.79 9.75 -14.32
CA GLY A 575 -8.88 8.80 -14.56
C GLY A 575 -10.26 9.44 -14.50
N TYR A 576 -11.26 8.62 -14.33
CA TYR A 576 -12.65 9.09 -14.32
C TYR A 576 -13.53 8.23 -13.39
N TYR A 577 -14.58 8.86 -12.88
CA TYR A 577 -15.61 8.26 -12.06
C TYR A 577 -16.98 8.59 -12.62
N ILE A 578 -17.82 7.58 -12.79
CA ILE A 578 -19.21 7.71 -13.28
C ILE A 578 -20.11 6.97 -12.29
N GLN A 579 -21.16 7.66 -11.86
CA GLN A 579 -22.23 7.07 -11.06
C GLN A 579 -23.57 7.45 -11.63
N SER A 580 -24.48 6.50 -11.76
CA SER A 580 -25.89 6.72 -12.08
C SER A 580 -26.75 6.02 -11.06
N LEU A 581 -27.76 6.71 -10.56
CA LEU A 581 -28.72 6.21 -9.59
C LEU A 581 -30.13 6.49 -10.12
N PHE A 582 -30.87 5.43 -10.35
CA PHE A 582 -32.28 5.50 -10.76
C PHE A 582 -33.15 4.94 -9.64
N HIS A 583 -34.23 5.64 -9.33
CA HIS A 583 -35.32 5.20 -8.47
C HIS A 583 -36.66 5.32 -9.21
N PHE A 584 -37.49 4.31 -9.06
CA PHE A 584 -38.90 4.42 -9.36
C PHE A 584 -39.66 4.29 -8.03
N TYR A 585 -40.12 5.44 -7.52
CA TYR A 585 -40.82 5.49 -6.26
C TYR A 585 -42.29 5.04 -6.43
N ASN A 586 -42.62 3.95 -5.73
CA ASN A 586 -44.00 3.46 -5.62
C ASN A 586 -44.72 4.15 -4.47
N GLU A 587 -43.98 4.53 -3.42
CA GLU A 587 -44.44 5.26 -2.26
C GLU A 587 -43.41 6.33 -1.91
N TYR A 588 -43.83 7.54 -1.65
CA TYR A 588 -42.99 8.62 -1.15
C TYR A 588 -43.85 9.61 -0.37
N PRO A 589 -43.45 10.09 0.83
CA PRO A 589 -44.26 10.98 1.65
C PRO A 589 -44.68 12.25 0.91
N GLY A 590 -45.97 12.56 0.94
CA GLY A 590 -46.54 13.73 0.28
C GLY A 590 -46.64 13.67 -1.26
N ALA A 591 -46.15 12.60 -1.89
CA ALA A 591 -46.34 12.41 -3.33
C ALA A 591 -47.80 11.99 -3.65
N THR A 592 -48.32 12.51 -4.72
CA THR A 592 -49.71 12.21 -5.19
C THR A 592 -49.75 11.09 -6.23
N GLN A 593 -48.60 10.69 -6.73
CA GLN A 593 -48.44 9.64 -7.75
C GLN A 593 -47.03 9.01 -7.68
N ASN A 594 -46.89 7.82 -8.25
CA ASN A 594 -45.60 7.20 -8.45
C ASN A 594 -44.75 8.03 -9.41
N PHE A 595 -43.44 8.12 -9.18
CA PHE A 595 -42.57 8.90 -10.05
C PHE A 595 -41.16 8.31 -10.18
N PRO A 596 -40.51 8.46 -11.33
CA PRO A 596 -39.10 8.14 -11.51
C PRO A 596 -38.21 9.29 -11.02
N SER A 597 -37.02 8.94 -10.56
CA SER A 597 -35.93 9.87 -10.28
C SER A 597 -34.65 9.31 -10.84
N LEU A 598 -33.90 10.10 -11.56
CA LEU A 598 -32.58 9.77 -12.07
C LEU A 598 -31.57 10.82 -11.61
N GLN A 599 -30.46 10.38 -11.06
CA GLN A 599 -29.33 11.22 -10.72
C GLN A 599 -28.08 10.63 -11.36
N PHE A 600 -27.18 11.49 -11.83
CA PHE A 600 -25.86 11.09 -12.34
C PHE A 600 -24.77 12.01 -11.80
N ASN A 601 -23.57 11.44 -11.65
CA ASN A 601 -22.34 12.13 -11.30
C ASN A 601 -21.22 11.66 -12.23
N LEU A 602 -20.53 12.61 -12.84
CA LEU A 602 -19.40 12.40 -13.73
C LEU A 602 -18.21 13.19 -13.21
N ASN A 603 -17.07 12.56 -13.05
CA ASN A 603 -15.83 13.24 -12.65
C ASN A 603 -14.69 12.73 -13.55
N GLY A 604 -13.93 13.62 -14.13
CA GLY A 604 -12.77 13.32 -14.96
C GLY A 604 -11.55 14.09 -14.48
N PHE A 605 -10.38 13.44 -14.48
CA PHE A 605 -9.11 13.97 -13.99
C PHE A 605 -8.03 13.68 -15.01
N GLN A 606 -7.26 14.70 -15.39
CA GLN A 606 -6.19 14.58 -16.37
C GLN A 606 -4.92 15.27 -15.88
N PRO A 607 -3.81 14.53 -15.65
CA PRO A 607 -2.52 15.15 -15.38
C PRO A 607 -2.07 15.97 -16.59
N VAL A 608 -1.64 17.20 -16.36
CA VAL A 608 -1.09 18.11 -17.38
C VAL A 608 0.39 18.39 -17.15
N SER A 609 0.89 18.06 -15.96
CA SER A 609 2.32 18.10 -15.63
C SER A 609 2.60 17.14 -14.45
N SER A 610 3.88 16.99 -14.08
CA SER A 610 4.27 16.19 -12.90
C SER A 610 3.71 16.73 -11.56
N LYS A 611 3.28 17.98 -11.52
CA LYS A 611 2.73 18.65 -10.34
C LYS A 611 1.29 19.13 -10.53
N GLY A 612 0.73 19.08 -11.72
CA GLY A 612 -0.54 19.69 -12.03
C GLY A 612 -1.53 18.73 -12.69
N SER A 613 -2.79 18.78 -12.26
CA SER A 613 -3.90 18.06 -12.87
C SER A 613 -5.12 18.96 -13.03
N ILE A 614 -5.77 18.89 -14.17
CA ILE A 614 -7.08 19.48 -14.38
C ILE A 614 -8.16 18.47 -14.03
N PHE A 615 -9.31 18.99 -13.58
CA PHE A 615 -10.49 18.17 -13.36
C PHE A 615 -11.75 18.83 -13.91
N LEU A 616 -12.70 18.00 -14.30
CA LEU A 616 -14.04 18.38 -14.71
C LEU A 616 -15.04 17.48 -14.00
N SER A 617 -16.03 18.07 -13.36
CA SER A 617 -17.14 17.36 -12.72
C SER A 617 -18.46 17.87 -13.29
N ALA A 618 -19.41 16.97 -13.47
CA ALA A 618 -20.77 17.32 -13.83
C ALA A 618 -21.76 16.42 -13.09
N SER A 619 -22.80 16.98 -12.56
CA SER A 619 -23.91 16.22 -11.96
C SER A 619 -25.24 16.76 -12.40
N GLY A 620 -26.26 15.92 -12.34
CA GLY A 620 -27.61 16.31 -12.64
C GLY A 620 -28.64 15.35 -12.04
N GLY A 621 -29.82 15.86 -11.82
CA GLY A 621 -30.95 15.10 -11.32
C GLY A 621 -32.22 15.50 -11.99
N THR A 622 -33.15 14.55 -12.22
CA THR A 622 -34.44 14.81 -12.85
C THR A 622 -35.49 13.82 -12.35
N THR A 623 -36.71 14.33 -12.15
CA THR A 623 -37.92 13.52 -11.97
C THR A 623 -38.75 13.44 -13.26
N PHE A 624 -38.14 13.73 -14.42
CA PHE A 624 -38.80 13.71 -15.74
C PHE A 624 -40.05 14.56 -15.83
N ASN A 625 -40.03 15.77 -15.23
CA ASN A 625 -41.11 16.73 -15.18
C ASN A 625 -42.36 16.31 -14.35
N PHE A 626 -42.24 15.24 -13.56
CA PHE A 626 -43.28 14.93 -12.58
C PHE A 626 -43.35 16.06 -11.55
N GLN A 627 -44.54 16.56 -11.32
CA GLN A 627 -44.86 17.58 -10.31
C GLN A 627 -45.45 16.91 -9.07
N HIS A 628 -45.42 17.62 -7.94
CA HIS A 628 -45.94 17.10 -6.65
C HIS A 628 -45.25 15.77 -6.24
N VAL A 629 -43.96 15.72 -6.41
CA VAL A 629 -43.10 14.55 -6.08
C VAL A 629 -42.91 14.32 -4.59
N GLY A 630 -43.65 15.04 -3.74
CA GLY A 630 -43.60 14.85 -2.29
C GLY A 630 -42.70 15.85 -1.58
N SER A 631 -42.47 15.58 -0.31
CA SER A 631 -41.62 16.36 0.59
C SER A 631 -40.74 15.40 1.43
N PRO A 632 -39.43 15.61 1.56
CA PRO A 632 -38.65 16.74 1.03
C PRO A 632 -38.50 16.72 -0.50
N PRO A 633 -38.13 17.84 -1.14
CA PRO A 633 -37.76 17.86 -2.55
C PRO A 633 -36.63 16.86 -2.85
N PRO A 634 -36.61 16.23 -4.04
CA PRO A 634 -35.65 15.17 -4.32
C PRO A 634 -34.19 15.64 -4.53
N PHE A 635 -33.99 16.94 -4.82
CA PHE A 635 -32.64 17.46 -5.12
C PHE A 635 -32.37 18.79 -4.43
N PHE A 636 -31.10 18.97 -4.04
CA PHE A 636 -30.57 20.18 -3.41
C PHE A 636 -29.24 20.59 -4.07
N LEU A 637 -28.98 21.90 -4.12
CA LEU A 637 -27.72 22.51 -4.47
C LEU A 637 -27.36 23.61 -3.44
N GLY A 638 -26.09 23.88 -3.29
CA GLY A 638 -25.53 24.82 -2.33
C GLY A 638 -24.69 24.08 -1.27
N GLY A 639 -23.57 24.66 -0.93
CA GLY A 639 -22.55 24.09 -0.05
C GLY A 639 -21.34 23.59 -0.81
N PRO A 640 -20.30 23.08 -0.12
CA PRO A 640 -19.05 22.68 -0.72
C PRO A 640 -19.19 21.70 -1.87
N ASN A 641 -18.47 21.96 -2.96
CA ASN A 641 -18.48 21.17 -4.20
C ASN A 641 -19.80 21.13 -4.97
N GLN A 642 -20.79 21.94 -4.57
CA GLN A 642 -22.10 22.06 -5.21
C GLN A 642 -22.57 23.51 -5.16
N LEU A 643 -21.87 24.47 -5.77
CA LEU A 643 -21.99 25.91 -5.59
C LEU A 643 -21.47 26.33 -4.21
N SER A 644 -20.15 26.27 -4.06
CA SER A 644 -19.44 26.40 -2.78
C SER A 644 -19.63 27.74 -2.06
N ALA A 645 -19.99 28.81 -2.78
CA ALA A 645 -20.31 30.09 -2.19
C ALA A 645 -21.73 30.23 -1.64
N TYR A 646 -22.62 29.36 -2.10
CA TYR A 646 -24.04 29.33 -1.66
C TYR A 646 -24.16 28.66 -0.29
N GLY A 647 -25.19 29.00 0.45
CA GLY A 647 -25.53 28.36 1.70
C GLY A 647 -25.85 26.87 1.54
N LEU A 648 -25.70 26.09 2.59
CA LEU A 648 -25.97 24.66 2.56
C LEU A 648 -27.44 24.43 2.20
N HIS A 649 -27.71 23.63 1.14
CA HIS A 649 -29.02 23.31 0.62
C HIS A 649 -29.90 24.52 0.23
N GLU A 650 -29.29 25.65 -0.09
CA GLU A 650 -30.00 26.90 -0.40
C GLU A 650 -30.94 26.76 -1.59
N LEU A 651 -30.58 25.98 -2.59
CA LEU A 651 -31.40 25.74 -3.77
C LEU A 651 -31.93 24.29 -3.74
N PHE A 652 -33.22 24.13 -3.96
CA PHE A 652 -33.90 22.83 -3.96
C PHE A 652 -34.98 22.72 -5.00
N GLY A 653 -35.27 21.54 -5.49
CA GLY A 653 -36.24 21.32 -6.55
C GLY A 653 -36.31 19.89 -7.07
N ASN A 654 -36.97 19.70 -8.21
CA ASN A 654 -37.16 18.38 -8.85
C ASN A 654 -36.26 18.12 -10.03
N GLN A 655 -35.49 19.13 -10.47
CA GLN A 655 -34.45 18.92 -11.48
C GLN A 655 -33.31 19.89 -11.23
N TYR A 656 -32.11 19.45 -11.51
CA TYR A 656 -30.92 20.30 -11.47
C TYR A 656 -29.85 19.88 -12.49
N PHE A 657 -28.99 20.82 -12.77
CA PHE A 657 -27.74 20.63 -13.47
C PHE A 657 -26.64 21.38 -12.71
N PHE A 658 -25.48 20.78 -12.60
CA PHE A 658 -24.30 21.37 -11.99
C PHE A 658 -23.05 20.94 -12.78
N ALA A 659 -22.11 21.87 -12.95
CA ALA A 659 -20.79 21.61 -13.52
C ALA A 659 -19.71 22.36 -12.76
N ARG A 660 -18.55 21.76 -12.65
CA ARG A 660 -17.38 22.29 -11.97
C ARG A 660 -16.13 21.96 -12.78
N GLY A 661 -15.26 22.94 -13.00
CA GLY A 661 -13.97 22.74 -13.66
C GLY A 661 -12.86 23.42 -12.90
N GLY A 662 -11.72 22.75 -12.73
CA GLY A 662 -10.68 23.28 -11.90
C GLY A 662 -9.29 22.66 -12.13
N TYR A 663 -8.36 23.13 -11.29
CA TYR A 663 -6.97 22.74 -11.33
C TYR A 663 -6.44 22.42 -9.94
N LEU A 664 -5.69 21.32 -9.85
CA LEU A 664 -4.95 20.89 -8.66
C LEU A 664 -3.46 21.07 -8.92
N HIS A 665 -2.77 21.80 -8.04
CA HIS A 665 -1.32 21.98 -8.10
C HIS A 665 -0.67 21.38 -6.86
N LYS A 666 0.16 20.34 -7.04
CA LYS A 666 0.91 19.70 -5.97
C LYS A 666 1.98 20.68 -5.45
N ILE A 667 1.92 20.98 -4.15
CA ILE A 667 2.86 21.89 -3.48
C ILE A 667 4.01 21.08 -2.87
N PHE A 668 3.68 20.10 -2.01
CA PHE A 668 4.65 19.21 -1.37
C PHE A 668 4.05 17.86 -1.02
N THR A 669 4.93 16.91 -0.69
CA THR A 669 4.57 15.55 -0.26
C THR A 669 4.71 15.49 1.25
N LEU A 670 3.70 14.93 1.92
CA LEU A 670 3.73 14.66 3.35
C LEU A 670 4.58 13.42 3.66
N PRO A 671 5.13 13.31 4.88
CA PRO A 671 5.71 12.07 5.34
C PRO A 671 4.70 10.90 5.20
N PRO A 672 5.13 9.70 4.78
CA PRO A 672 4.23 8.59 4.42
C PRO A 672 3.21 8.18 5.49
N PHE A 673 3.55 8.34 6.79
CA PHE A 673 2.67 8.03 7.91
C PHE A 673 1.71 9.16 8.30
N VAL A 674 1.97 10.40 7.83
CA VAL A 674 1.08 11.57 8.05
C VAL A 674 0.04 11.66 6.95
N GLY A 675 0.44 11.35 5.71
CA GLY A 675 -0.43 11.46 4.56
C GLY A 675 0.31 11.25 3.25
N LYS A 676 -0.27 11.75 2.16
CA LYS A 676 0.35 11.64 0.84
C LYS A 676 0.83 13.01 0.34
N GLN A 677 -0.09 13.89 0.00
CA GLN A 677 0.25 15.13 -0.71
C GLN A 677 -0.61 16.31 -0.26
N VAL A 678 -0.07 17.51 -0.46
CA VAL A 678 -0.79 18.77 -0.29
C VAL A 678 -0.88 19.46 -1.65
N TYR A 679 -2.08 19.91 -1.99
CA TYR A 679 -2.39 20.61 -3.24
C TYR A 679 -2.95 22.00 -2.96
N LEU A 680 -2.67 22.92 -3.86
CA LEU A 680 -3.47 24.12 -4.07
C LEU A 680 -4.55 23.78 -5.10
N SER A 681 -5.81 24.06 -4.77
CA SER A 681 -6.97 23.83 -5.63
C SER A 681 -7.65 25.13 -5.99
N GLY A 682 -8.09 25.24 -7.24
CA GLY A 682 -8.96 26.32 -7.69
C GLY A 682 -9.97 25.79 -8.71
N ALA A 683 -11.23 26.20 -8.59
CA ALA A 683 -12.30 25.77 -9.50
C ALA A 683 -13.34 26.87 -9.74
N GLY A 684 -13.96 26.84 -10.92
CA GLY A 684 -15.20 27.53 -11.22
C GLY A 684 -16.35 26.54 -11.16
N GLU A 685 -17.46 26.97 -10.58
CA GLU A 685 -18.68 26.19 -10.41
C GLU A 685 -19.85 26.90 -11.07
N PHE A 686 -20.76 26.10 -11.60
CA PHE A 686 -21.91 26.61 -12.35
C PHE A 686 -23.08 25.63 -12.20
N GLY A 687 -24.25 26.15 -11.84
CA GLY A 687 -25.41 25.30 -11.61
C GLY A 687 -26.75 25.98 -11.92
N LYS A 688 -27.80 25.18 -11.99
CA LYS A 688 -29.14 25.61 -12.19
C LYS A 688 -30.14 24.64 -11.55
N MET A 689 -31.06 25.18 -10.76
CA MET A 689 -32.15 24.43 -10.14
C MET A 689 -33.46 24.75 -10.84
N TYR A 690 -34.33 23.76 -10.95
CA TYR A 690 -35.65 23.87 -11.56
C TYR A 690 -36.74 23.33 -10.61
N GLY A 691 -37.92 23.92 -10.62
CA GLY A 691 -39.07 23.49 -9.83
C GLY A 691 -39.49 24.52 -8.79
N ASP A 692 -40.46 24.18 -7.96
CA ASP A 692 -40.93 24.99 -6.86
C ASP A 692 -39.89 25.03 -5.72
N PRO A 693 -39.60 26.18 -5.10
CA PRO A 693 -40.22 27.50 -5.24
C PRO A 693 -39.63 28.41 -6.35
N PHE A 694 -38.78 27.88 -7.23
CA PHE A 694 -38.09 28.66 -8.26
C PHE A 694 -38.76 28.57 -9.64
N PRO A 695 -39.89 29.30 -9.87
CA PRO A 695 -40.62 29.21 -11.13
C PRO A 695 -39.82 29.73 -12.34
N ILE A 696 -38.86 30.62 -12.10
CA ILE A 696 -37.92 31.12 -13.13
C ILE A 696 -36.52 30.75 -12.70
N PRO A 697 -35.96 29.65 -13.22
CA PRO A 697 -34.66 29.20 -12.83
C PRO A 697 -33.58 30.18 -13.30
N LYS A 698 -32.75 30.65 -12.37
CA LYS A 698 -31.57 31.45 -12.64
C LYS A 698 -30.32 30.55 -12.68
N PHE A 699 -29.36 30.97 -13.46
CA PHE A 699 -28.01 30.38 -13.36
C PHE A 699 -27.34 30.92 -12.11
N SER A 700 -26.66 30.03 -11.40
CA SER A 700 -25.85 30.32 -10.25
C SER A 700 -24.40 29.95 -10.58
N ALA A 701 -23.47 30.81 -10.20
CA ALA A 701 -22.04 30.56 -10.47
C ALA A 701 -21.18 31.09 -9.33
N ASP A 702 -20.08 30.40 -9.11
CA ASP A 702 -19.06 30.83 -8.16
C ASP A 702 -17.65 30.37 -8.54
N VAL A 703 -16.69 30.83 -7.78
CA VAL A 703 -15.31 30.34 -7.82
C VAL A 703 -14.91 29.93 -6.41
N VAL A 704 -14.18 28.84 -6.30
CA VAL A 704 -13.67 28.30 -5.05
C VAL A 704 -12.18 28.05 -5.14
N GLY A 705 -11.43 28.34 -4.08
CA GLY A 705 -10.01 28.07 -4.00
C GLY A 705 -9.56 27.77 -2.58
N GLY A 706 -8.52 26.95 -2.46
CA GLY A 706 -8.01 26.55 -1.15
C GLY A 706 -6.92 25.50 -1.20
N PHE A 707 -6.54 25.02 -0.02
CA PHE A 707 -5.59 23.94 0.17
C PHE A 707 -6.34 22.63 0.42
N VAL A 708 -5.87 21.60 -0.24
CA VAL A 708 -6.35 20.22 -0.05
C VAL A 708 -5.17 19.37 0.40
N ALA A 709 -5.30 18.72 1.55
CA ALA A 709 -4.29 17.81 2.08
C ALA A 709 -4.87 16.38 2.19
N GLU A 710 -4.15 15.41 1.67
CA GLU A 710 -4.49 14.00 1.83
C GLU A 710 -3.78 13.46 3.08
N THR A 711 -4.51 13.35 4.19
CA THR A 711 -3.97 12.90 5.48
C THR A 711 -4.39 11.46 5.80
N SER A 712 -3.71 10.84 6.76
CA SER A 712 -4.05 9.47 7.23
C SER A 712 -5.43 9.39 7.89
N LEU A 713 -6.00 10.50 8.36
CA LEU A 713 -7.34 10.60 8.93
C LEU A 713 -8.42 10.87 7.87
N GLY A 714 -8.03 11.12 6.63
CA GLY A 714 -8.87 11.53 5.53
C GLY A 714 -8.43 12.87 4.92
N PRO A 715 -9.09 13.32 3.84
CA PRO A 715 -8.76 14.60 3.22
C PRO A 715 -9.18 15.78 4.09
N VAL A 716 -8.37 16.83 4.05
CA VAL A 716 -8.65 18.12 4.68
C VAL A 716 -8.73 19.18 3.59
N PHE A 717 -9.79 19.96 3.56
CA PHE A 717 -9.92 21.16 2.74
C PHE A 717 -10.02 22.39 3.63
N ILE A 718 -9.31 23.45 3.27
CA ILE A 718 -9.44 24.78 3.86
C ILE A 718 -9.39 25.79 2.73
N GLY A 719 -10.45 26.58 2.58
CA GLY A 719 -10.53 27.51 1.47
C GLY A 719 -11.66 28.51 1.59
N GLY A 720 -11.89 29.21 0.49
CA GLY A 720 -12.98 30.19 0.38
C GLY A 720 -13.57 30.21 -1.02
N SER A 721 -14.75 30.76 -1.11
CA SER A 721 -15.54 30.88 -2.34
C SER A 721 -16.18 32.25 -2.48
N LEU A 722 -16.31 32.68 -3.74
CA LEU A 722 -16.94 33.94 -4.14
C LEU A 722 -17.94 33.66 -5.25
N GLY A 723 -19.20 33.97 -5.03
CA GLY A 723 -20.30 33.72 -5.95
C GLY A 723 -20.98 34.98 -6.43
N ASP A 724 -21.94 34.81 -7.30
CA ASP A 724 -22.84 35.85 -7.76
C ASP A 724 -23.76 36.34 -6.62
N THR A 725 -24.44 37.44 -6.84
CA THR A 725 -25.43 38.01 -5.90
C THR A 725 -24.94 38.25 -4.47
N GLY A 726 -23.61 38.36 -4.29
CA GLY A 726 -23.00 38.66 -2.98
C GLY A 726 -22.79 37.43 -2.10
N HIS A 727 -22.84 36.22 -2.65
CA HIS A 727 -22.49 35.03 -1.95
C HIS A 727 -20.96 34.97 -1.79
N GLN A 728 -20.47 34.75 -0.57
CA GLN A 728 -19.07 34.56 -0.27
C GLN A 728 -18.92 33.85 1.06
N LYS A 729 -18.02 32.91 1.19
CA LYS A 729 -17.68 32.29 2.47
C LYS A 729 -16.30 31.67 2.46
N TRP A 730 -15.74 31.47 3.65
CA TRP A 730 -14.65 30.56 3.87
C TRP A 730 -15.18 29.31 4.57
N PHE A 731 -14.55 28.17 4.38
CA PHE A 731 -14.99 26.93 4.99
C PHE A 731 -13.85 25.92 5.09
N PHE A 732 -14.03 24.93 5.94
CA PHE A 732 -13.11 23.80 6.05
C PHE A 732 -13.89 22.50 6.17
N GLN A 733 -13.27 21.42 5.72
CA GLN A 733 -13.82 20.07 5.81
C GLN A 733 -12.71 19.08 6.13
N LEU A 734 -13.04 18.06 6.93
CA LEU A 734 -12.23 16.86 7.14
C LEU A 734 -13.10 15.64 6.88
N GLY A 735 -12.61 14.71 6.08
CA GLY A 735 -13.23 13.40 5.85
C GLY A 735 -13.63 13.16 4.40
N ARG A 736 -14.53 13.94 3.79
CA ARG A 736 -14.98 13.74 2.41
C ARG A 736 -15.02 15.06 1.66
N ILE A 737 -14.31 15.14 0.52
CA ILE A 737 -14.16 16.40 -0.23
C ILE A 737 -14.61 16.27 -1.70
N PHE A 738 -14.55 15.09 -2.34
CA PHE A 738 -14.95 14.85 -3.73
C PHE A 738 -16.04 13.78 -3.84
#